data_8dd4f7ed785e2f0a43b68300ebaf084f
#
_entry.id   8dd4f7ed785e2f0a43b68300ebaf084f
#
_cell.length_a   1.000
_cell.length_b   1.000
_cell.length_c   1.000
_cell.angle_alpha   90.00
_cell.angle_beta   90.00
_cell.angle_gamma   90.00
#
_symmetry.space_group_name_H-M   'P 1'
#
loop_
_entity.id
_entity.type
_entity.pdbx_description
1 polymer ?
#
loop_
_entity_poly.entity_id
_entity_poly.type
_entity_poly.pdbx_seq_one_letter_code
_entity_poly.pdbx_strand_id
1 'polypeptide(L)'
;MAEQNAYMFPTSVKEVEALGWDYIDIILFSGDAFIDHPSFGTAVIGRWLQKWGYRVAVVPQPNWRDDLRDFRKLGRPRLYFGLNAGAMDSMVNHYTASKRLRHDDAYTPDGKAGARPDYAVTVYTQILKKLFPDVPVVIGGIEASLRRLTHYDYWKDCLMPSVLVSSGADYLCYGMGERPMLELTKGIEKGWSQHRMRQISQIAFYVKGKVPGWALSPESVATLGTFEVGSAPLLSPCGSRPISPPLSDTASAGRSDECREPCASYAHPGTLVLHSFEECCKDKRAFAENFHWIETHANMMHPDTIIEPVGEGYVQINPPYPPATQEEMDSFWDLPFTKLPHPRYKGKRIPAYDMIKFSVNTHRGCFGGCNFCTIAAHQGKFIQSRSEKSILKEVSALNSLPDFAGNISDVGAPTANMYGMHGKNLELCDKCKRRSCLFPKRCPNLDCDHTRLMELYKRIDNTKGIRHSYIGSGIRYDLFLTEDGFVDDSSKPYLQTLVLNHTSGRLKVAPEHTEDHVLQKMAKPTFRLFERLRKEFDKVNRDAGTHVGLVPYFISSHPGCTLKDMENLANHPALKGIWMDQVQDFTPTPMTTSSVMFYSGLDPRDMTPVFTERDPEKKQRQKSFFFKNSSKKSGKPLQGSKQSTNIAARKNKKKR
;
A
#
# COMPACT_ATOMS: atom_id res chain seq x y z
N MET A 1 24.98 2.43 24.34
CA MET A 1 23.89 3.43 24.29
C MET A 1 24.31 4.74 23.62
N ALA A 2 25.53 5.27 23.81
CA ALA A 2 25.98 6.47 23.11
C ALA A 2 26.18 6.25 21.61
N GLU A 3 26.71 5.11 21.18
CA GLU A 3 26.91 4.79 19.75
C GLU A 3 25.59 4.54 18.99
N GLN A 4 24.55 4.00 19.64
CA GLN A 4 23.24 3.82 19.00
C GLN A 4 22.49 5.14 18.75
N ASN A 5 22.74 6.17 19.58
CA ASN A 5 22.13 7.49 19.39
C ASN A 5 22.73 8.27 18.20
N ALA A 6 23.99 7.99 17.83
CA ALA A 6 24.67 8.66 16.72
C ALA A 6 24.08 8.32 15.34
N TYR A 7 23.27 7.28 15.21
CA TYR A 7 22.71 6.80 13.95
C TYR A 7 21.24 7.15 13.72
N MET A 8 20.54 7.78 14.68
CA MET A 8 19.15 8.19 14.49
C MET A 8 19.03 9.59 13.86
N PHE A 9 17.90 9.82 13.19
CA PHE A 9 17.60 11.12 12.61
C PHE A 9 17.40 12.17 13.71
N PRO A 10 18.00 13.38 13.60
CA PRO A 10 17.75 14.44 14.54
C PRO A 10 16.29 14.92 14.45
N THR A 11 15.69 15.18 15.61
CA THR A 11 14.32 15.69 15.78
C THR A 11 14.28 17.03 16.51
N SER A 12 15.46 17.54 16.92
CA SER A 12 15.65 18.79 17.65
C SER A 12 16.94 19.49 17.24
N VAL A 13 17.02 20.81 17.47
CA VAL A 13 18.23 21.60 17.20
C VAL A 13 19.45 21.04 17.95
N LYS A 14 19.28 20.65 19.21
CA LYS A 14 20.37 20.05 20.01
C LYS A 14 20.94 18.77 19.38
N GLU A 15 20.09 17.96 18.77
CA GLU A 15 20.54 16.75 18.08
C GLU A 15 21.23 17.10 16.75
N VAL A 16 20.81 18.15 16.04
CA VAL A 16 21.47 18.67 14.82
C VAL A 16 22.86 19.20 15.17
N GLU A 17 22.97 20.01 16.22
CA GLU A 17 24.22 20.56 16.73
C GLU A 17 25.19 19.45 17.19
N ALA A 18 24.68 18.42 17.86
CA ALA A 18 25.47 17.27 18.30
C ALA A 18 26.05 16.45 17.13
N LEU A 19 25.42 16.50 15.95
CA LEU A 19 25.93 15.92 14.70
C LEU A 19 26.93 16.83 13.97
N GLY A 20 27.17 18.05 14.47
CA GLY A 20 28.03 19.05 13.83
C GLY A 20 27.48 19.58 12.51
N TRP A 21 26.14 19.55 12.33
CA TRP A 21 25.52 20.02 11.09
C TRP A 21 25.27 21.53 11.16
N ASP A 22 25.72 22.24 10.17
CA ASP A 22 25.51 23.67 9.94
C ASP A 22 24.25 23.97 9.11
N TYR A 23 23.75 22.95 8.39
CA TYR A 23 22.49 23.00 7.64
C TYR A 23 21.82 21.63 7.61
N ILE A 24 20.54 21.64 7.24
CA ILE A 24 19.73 20.44 6.98
C ILE A 24 19.29 20.51 5.51
N ASP A 25 19.47 19.42 4.76
CA ASP A 25 19.02 19.37 3.37
C ASP A 25 17.51 19.19 3.28
N ILE A 26 16.97 18.27 4.06
CA ILE A 26 15.56 17.83 3.97
C ILE A 26 15.01 17.66 5.38
N ILE A 27 13.84 18.20 5.62
CA ILE A 27 13.10 17.97 6.86
C ILE A 27 11.84 17.16 6.54
N LEU A 28 11.73 15.95 7.11
CA LEU A 28 10.59 15.06 6.91
C LEU A 28 9.57 15.22 8.05
N PHE A 29 8.34 15.58 7.70
CA PHE A 29 7.21 15.63 8.63
C PHE A 29 6.38 14.36 8.54
N SER A 30 6.00 13.79 9.67
CA SER A 30 5.19 12.57 9.74
C SER A 30 4.05 12.70 10.74
N GLY A 31 2.88 12.16 10.38
CA GLY A 31 1.75 12.01 11.29
C GLY A 31 1.96 10.92 12.36
N ASP A 32 2.94 10.03 12.19
CA ASP A 32 3.26 8.96 13.14
C ASP A 32 4.40 9.35 14.10
N ALA A 33 4.45 8.68 15.24
CA ALA A 33 5.68 8.62 16.05
C ALA A 33 6.80 7.99 15.21
N PHE A 34 8.02 8.52 15.34
CA PHE A 34 9.14 8.05 14.55
C PHE A 34 9.72 6.73 15.07
N ILE A 35 9.65 5.72 14.22
CA ILE A 35 10.23 4.40 14.40
C ILE A 35 11.15 4.15 13.22
N ASP A 36 12.43 3.90 13.48
CA ASP A 36 13.42 3.64 12.45
C ASP A 36 13.37 2.18 12.00
N HIS A 37 12.31 1.84 11.26
CA HIS A 37 12.02 0.47 10.84
C HIS A 37 11.58 0.46 9.37
N PRO A 38 11.94 -0.57 8.57
CA PRO A 38 11.60 -0.65 7.14
C PRO A 38 10.10 -0.72 6.82
N SER A 39 9.25 -0.94 7.82
CA SER A 39 7.79 -0.87 7.66
C SER A 39 7.22 0.56 7.74
N PHE A 40 8.05 1.58 8.04
CA PHE A 40 7.63 2.97 8.14
C PHE A 40 8.23 3.81 7.03
N GLY A 41 7.36 4.39 6.17
CA GLY A 41 7.80 5.14 4.99
C GLY A 41 8.73 6.30 5.29
N THR A 42 8.52 7.02 6.40
CA THR A 42 9.42 8.12 6.82
C THR A 42 10.84 7.62 7.10
N ALA A 43 11.00 6.46 7.73
CA ALA A 43 12.30 5.86 8.00
C ALA A 43 12.95 5.38 6.70
N VAL A 44 12.20 4.72 5.82
CA VAL A 44 12.71 4.23 4.53
C VAL A 44 13.23 5.38 3.68
N ILE A 45 12.42 6.41 3.46
CA ILE A 45 12.81 7.58 2.66
C ILE A 45 13.98 8.32 3.30
N GLY A 46 13.94 8.53 4.61
CA GLY A 46 15.05 9.19 5.32
C GLY A 46 16.36 8.40 5.16
N ARG A 47 16.36 7.09 5.44
CA ARG A 47 17.55 6.23 5.30
C ARG A 47 18.05 6.16 3.84
N TRP A 48 17.13 6.12 2.90
CA TRP A 48 17.47 6.14 1.48
C TRP A 48 18.20 7.43 1.09
N LEU A 49 17.67 8.58 1.49
CA LEU A 49 18.30 9.88 1.20
C LEU A 49 19.63 10.05 1.94
N GLN A 50 19.74 9.57 3.20
CA GLN A 50 21.02 9.56 3.93
C GLN A 50 22.09 8.71 3.23
N LYS A 51 21.73 7.57 2.65
CA LYS A 51 22.65 6.73 1.85
C LYS A 51 23.28 7.51 0.69
N TRP A 52 22.56 8.49 0.15
CA TRP A 52 23.04 9.37 -0.92
C TRP A 52 23.69 10.66 -0.43
N GLY A 53 23.99 10.76 0.87
CA GLY A 53 24.75 11.85 1.46
C GLY A 53 23.93 13.04 1.93
N TYR A 54 22.60 13.01 1.85
CA TYR A 54 21.74 14.12 2.31
C TYR A 54 21.60 14.14 3.83
N ARG A 55 21.66 15.33 4.42
CA ARG A 55 21.39 15.59 5.85
C ARG A 55 19.89 15.67 6.07
N VAL A 56 19.29 14.61 6.63
CA VAL A 56 17.84 14.48 6.82
C VAL A 56 17.49 14.58 8.29
N ALA A 57 16.57 15.47 8.63
CA ALA A 57 15.96 15.58 9.95
C ALA A 57 14.49 15.19 9.90
N VAL A 58 13.91 14.81 11.06
CA VAL A 58 12.52 14.35 11.14
C VAL A 58 11.74 15.14 12.20
N VAL A 59 10.54 15.57 11.85
CA VAL A 59 9.57 16.15 12.79
C VAL A 59 8.35 15.23 12.87
N PRO A 60 8.36 14.28 13.82
CA PRO A 60 7.25 13.37 14.01
C PRO A 60 6.15 14.01 14.84
N GLN A 61 4.91 13.86 14.40
CA GLN A 61 3.70 14.33 15.08
C GLN A 61 3.79 15.78 15.57
N PRO A 62 4.02 16.77 14.65
CA PRO A 62 4.11 18.17 15.02
C PRO A 62 2.80 18.65 15.64
N ASN A 63 2.88 19.45 16.71
CA ASN A 63 1.68 20.09 17.23
C ASN A 63 1.19 21.19 16.28
N TRP A 64 0.02 20.98 15.75
CA TRP A 64 -0.62 21.85 14.74
C TRP A 64 -1.67 22.81 15.34
N ARG A 65 -1.90 22.72 16.67
CA ARG A 65 -2.94 23.49 17.37
C ARG A 65 -2.40 24.67 18.18
N ASP A 66 -1.09 24.75 18.36
CA ASP A 66 -0.45 25.79 19.17
C ASP A 66 0.19 26.90 18.31
N ASP A 67 1.25 27.50 18.82
CA ASP A 67 2.05 28.55 18.16
C ASP A 67 2.89 28.03 16.97
N LEU A 68 2.71 26.79 16.55
CA LEU A 68 3.41 26.14 15.44
C LEU A 68 4.93 26.04 15.64
N ARG A 69 5.40 26.01 16.89
CA ARG A 69 6.83 25.88 17.22
C ARG A 69 7.47 24.62 16.63
N ASP A 70 6.73 23.51 16.58
CA ASP A 70 7.23 22.27 16.00
C ASP A 70 7.53 22.38 14.50
N PHE A 71 6.80 23.21 13.78
CA PHE A 71 7.03 23.48 12.37
C PHE A 71 8.21 24.42 12.13
N ARG A 72 8.59 25.23 13.14
CA ARG A 72 9.68 26.23 13.04
C ARG A 72 11.00 25.77 13.67
N LYS A 73 10.97 24.81 14.61
CA LYS A 73 12.09 24.47 15.49
C LYS A 73 13.38 24.05 14.78
N LEU A 74 13.28 23.41 13.60
CA LEU A 74 14.45 23.00 12.81
C LEU A 74 14.83 24.04 11.72
N GLY A 75 14.09 25.15 11.62
CA GLY A 75 14.33 26.18 10.63
C GLY A 75 13.96 25.76 9.21
N ARG A 76 14.65 26.38 8.25
CA ARG A 76 14.47 26.17 6.82
C ARG A 76 15.43 25.09 6.31
N PRO A 77 14.96 24.06 5.58
CA PRO A 77 15.85 23.11 4.90
C PRO A 77 16.51 23.78 3.67
N ARG A 78 17.66 23.26 3.26
CA ARG A 78 18.34 23.72 2.05
C ARG A 78 17.55 23.39 0.78
N LEU A 79 16.85 22.24 0.74
CA LEU A 79 16.19 21.75 -0.46
C LEU A 79 14.66 21.80 -0.35
N TYR A 80 14.04 21.04 0.54
CA TYR A 80 12.58 20.96 0.64
C TYR A 80 12.07 20.36 1.95
N PHE A 81 10.78 20.54 2.20
CA PHE A 81 10.04 19.79 3.22
C PHE A 81 9.40 18.56 2.58
N GLY A 82 9.69 17.37 3.11
CA GLY A 82 8.98 16.13 2.77
C GLY A 82 7.90 15.81 3.79
N LEU A 83 6.76 15.26 3.36
CA LEU A 83 5.60 15.16 4.24
C LEU A 83 4.72 13.95 3.96
N ASN A 84 4.27 13.26 5.02
CA ASN A 84 3.29 12.18 4.96
C ASN A 84 2.38 12.14 6.20
N ALA A 85 1.21 11.51 6.06
CA ALA A 85 0.26 11.32 7.17
C ALA A 85 0.69 10.22 8.15
N GLY A 86 1.70 9.41 7.82
CA GLY A 86 2.09 8.20 8.53
C GLY A 86 1.83 6.93 7.72
N ALA A 87 1.85 5.78 8.39
CA ALA A 87 1.63 4.47 7.80
C ALA A 87 0.19 4.22 7.33
N MET A 88 -0.75 5.00 7.84
CA MET A 88 -2.17 4.95 7.47
C MET A 88 -2.68 6.32 7.01
N ASP A 89 -3.74 6.28 6.22
CA ASP A 89 -4.58 7.45 5.94
C ASP A 89 -5.14 8.02 7.25
N SER A 90 -5.06 9.34 7.45
CA SER A 90 -5.45 9.99 8.71
C SER A 90 -6.93 9.77 9.03
N MET A 91 -7.81 9.86 8.03
CA MET A 91 -9.25 9.70 8.22
C MET A 91 -9.62 8.25 8.57
N VAL A 92 -9.01 7.27 7.87
CA VAL A 92 -9.20 5.83 8.17
C VAL A 92 -8.65 5.49 9.57
N ASN A 93 -7.56 6.14 9.98
CA ASN A 93 -6.99 5.94 11.31
C ASN A 93 -7.85 6.56 12.44
N HIS A 94 -8.42 7.75 12.20
CA HIS A 94 -9.19 8.48 13.22
C HIS A 94 -10.60 7.95 13.40
N TYR A 95 -11.24 7.49 12.33
CA TYR A 95 -12.67 7.18 12.36
C TYR A 95 -12.96 5.70 12.10
N THR A 96 -14.05 5.23 12.69
CA THR A 96 -14.68 3.95 12.33
C THR A 96 -15.47 4.09 11.03
N ALA A 97 -15.90 2.96 10.46
CA ALA A 97 -16.81 2.95 9.31
C ALA A 97 -18.17 3.66 9.58
N SER A 98 -18.56 3.78 10.85
CA SER A 98 -19.76 4.53 11.28
C SER A 98 -19.44 6.02 11.57
N LYS A 99 -18.33 6.54 11.07
CA LYS A 99 -17.85 7.93 11.27
C LYS A 99 -17.67 8.33 12.74
N ARG A 100 -17.51 7.37 13.67
CA ARG A 100 -17.23 7.65 15.08
C ARG A 100 -15.74 7.79 15.29
N LEU A 101 -15.31 8.81 16.03
CA LEU A 101 -13.91 9.01 16.39
C LEU A 101 -13.41 7.82 17.22
N ARG A 102 -12.21 7.34 16.89
CA ARG A 102 -11.51 6.31 17.67
C ARG A 102 -10.86 6.95 18.89
N HIS A 103 -10.81 6.21 19.98
CA HIS A 103 -10.17 6.67 21.21
C HIS A 103 -8.68 6.36 21.24
N ASP A 104 -8.23 5.42 20.43
CA ASP A 104 -6.85 4.92 20.38
C ASP A 104 -6.22 5.15 19.01
N ASP A 105 -4.95 5.53 18.98
CA ASP A 105 -4.10 5.59 17.80
C ASP A 105 -2.85 4.74 18.02
N ALA A 106 -2.74 3.60 17.33
CA ALA A 106 -1.62 2.67 17.48
C ALA A 106 -0.25 3.27 17.10
N TYR A 107 -0.24 4.32 16.30
CA TYR A 107 0.98 4.98 15.81
C TYR A 107 1.45 6.13 16.70
N THR A 108 0.81 6.33 17.82
CA THR A 108 1.10 7.42 18.77
C THR A 108 1.64 6.86 20.09
N PRO A 109 2.54 7.57 20.78
CA PRO A 109 3.00 7.17 22.11
C PRO A 109 1.84 6.97 23.07
N ASP A 110 1.86 5.86 23.80
CA ASP A 110 0.82 5.39 24.72
C ASP A 110 -0.55 5.14 24.05
N GLY A 111 -0.61 5.05 22.73
CA GLY A 111 -1.83 4.82 21.98
C GLY A 111 -2.81 5.99 21.96
N LYS A 112 -2.39 7.20 22.33
CA LYS A 112 -3.28 8.37 22.49
C LYS A 112 -3.73 8.92 21.14
N ALA A 113 -5.04 8.95 20.87
CA ALA A 113 -5.60 9.59 19.68
C ALA A 113 -5.43 11.13 19.71
N GLY A 114 -5.51 11.74 18.51
CA GLY A 114 -5.53 13.20 18.33
C GLY A 114 -4.16 13.86 18.21
N ALA A 115 -3.07 13.12 18.05
CA ALA A 115 -1.74 13.68 17.81
C ALA A 115 -1.59 14.24 16.39
N ARG A 116 -2.30 13.68 15.41
CA ARG A 116 -2.35 14.19 14.03
C ARG A 116 -3.69 14.86 13.73
N PRO A 117 -3.78 15.80 12.77
CA PRO A 117 -5.06 16.35 12.32
C PRO A 117 -5.79 15.40 11.38
N ASP A 118 -7.07 15.66 11.16
CA ASP A 118 -7.78 15.17 10.00
C ASP A 118 -7.12 15.70 8.72
N TYR A 119 -7.02 14.88 7.68
CA TYR A 119 -6.31 15.26 6.45
C TYR A 119 -4.89 15.79 6.71
N ALA A 120 -4.11 15.02 7.45
CA ALA A 120 -2.81 15.45 7.96
C ALA A 120 -1.88 16.00 6.87
N VAL A 121 -1.85 15.38 5.69
CA VAL A 121 -1.07 15.87 4.54
C VAL A 121 -1.48 17.29 4.16
N THR A 122 -2.78 17.56 4.05
CA THR A 122 -3.29 18.89 3.66
C THR A 122 -2.97 19.94 4.73
N VAL A 123 -3.28 19.65 5.99
CA VAL A 123 -3.09 20.60 7.10
C VAL A 123 -1.61 20.95 7.28
N TYR A 124 -0.74 19.96 7.30
CA TYR A 124 0.71 20.20 7.48
C TYR A 124 1.30 20.97 6.29
N THR A 125 0.89 20.63 5.05
CA THR A 125 1.34 21.36 3.86
C THR A 125 0.94 22.83 3.92
N GLN A 126 -0.32 23.14 4.22
CA GLN A 126 -0.81 24.52 4.31
C GLN A 126 -0.07 25.32 5.39
N ILE A 127 0.24 24.70 6.53
CA ILE A 127 1.05 25.34 7.58
C ILE A 127 2.45 25.66 7.05
N LEU A 128 3.13 24.69 6.42
CA LEU A 128 4.48 24.88 5.91
C LEU A 128 4.54 25.93 4.79
N LYS A 129 3.58 25.90 3.85
CA LYS A 129 3.49 26.91 2.77
C LYS A 129 3.22 28.32 3.31
N LYS A 130 2.50 28.45 4.43
CA LYS A 130 2.29 29.74 5.12
C LYS A 130 3.55 30.22 5.83
N LEU A 131 4.30 29.32 6.47
CA LEU A 131 5.50 29.67 7.24
C LEU A 131 6.74 29.87 6.36
N PHE A 132 6.85 29.11 5.26
CA PHE A 132 7.98 29.07 4.36
C PHE A 132 7.50 29.03 2.89
N PRO A 133 6.92 30.13 2.37
CA PRO A 133 6.22 30.14 1.07
C PRO A 133 7.12 29.81 -0.12
N ASP A 134 8.41 30.06 0.00
CA ASP A 134 9.44 29.89 -1.03
C ASP A 134 10.16 28.52 -0.95
N VAL A 135 9.88 27.70 0.07
CA VAL A 135 10.46 26.36 0.18
C VAL A 135 9.52 25.34 -0.46
N PRO A 136 10.01 24.48 -1.36
CA PRO A 136 9.20 23.42 -1.93
C PRO A 136 8.66 22.46 -0.86
N VAL A 137 7.43 22.00 -1.05
CA VAL A 137 6.81 20.96 -0.22
C VAL A 137 6.50 19.75 -1.09
N VAL A 138 7.10 18.63 -0.74
CA VAL A 138 6.92 17.33 -1.40
C VAL A 138 6.09 16.42 -0.51
N ILE A 139 4.92 16.01 -0.98
CA ILE A 139 4.03 15.11 -0.26
C ILE A 139 4.12 13.68 -0.77
N GLY A 140 3.87 12.71 0.11
CA GLY A 140 3.91 11.30 -0.26
C GLY A 140 3.20 10.41 0.76
N GLY A 141 3.47 9.11 0.70
CA GLY A 141 2.81 8.11 1.53
C GLY A 141 1.40 7.77 1.07
N ILE A 142 0.70 6.95 1.86
CA ILE A 142 -0.58 6.37 1.46
C ILE A 142 -1.68 7.43 1.29
N GLU A 143 -1.82 8.37 2.22
CA GLU A 143 -2.87 9.42 2.16
C GLU A 143 -2.75 10.26 0.89
N ALA A 144 -1.54 10.74 0.57
CA ALA A 144 -1.30 11.51 -0.64
C ALA A 144 -1.52 10.67 -1.90
N SER A 145 -1.01 9.43 -1.92
CA SER A 145 -1.15 8.52 -3.08
C SER A 145 -2.60 8.23 -3.41
N LEU A 146 -3.46 8.03 -2.40
CA LEU A 146 -4.88 7.72 -2.59
C LEU A 146 -5.72 8.94 -2.96
N ARG A 147 -5.21 10.17 -2.76
CA ARG A 147 -5.89 11.43 -3.05
C ARG A 147 -5.22 12.23 -4.18
N ARG A 148 -4.42 11.57 -5.01
CA ARG A 148 -3.66 12.25 -6.09
C ARG A 148 -4.51 12.79 -7.24
N LEU A 149 -5.74 12.27 -7.40
CA LEU A 149 -6.74 12.69 -8.38
C LEU A 149 -8.07 12.96 -7.67
N THR A 150 -9.10 13.35 -8.43
CA THR A 150 -10.48 13.44 -7.93
C THR A 150 -10.89 12.13 -7.25
N HIS A 151 -11.40 12.25 -6.04
CA HIS A 151 -11.74 11.11 -5.21
C HIS A 151 -12.97 11.36 -4.35
N TYR A 152 -13.71 10.28 -4.04
CA TYR A 152 -14.80 10.36 -3.08
C TYR A 152 -14.25 10.39 -1.65
N ASP A 153 -14.65 11.42 -0.92
CA ASP A 153 -14.38 11.52 0.52
C ASP A 153 -15.61 11.03 1.30
N TYR A 154 -15.44 9.91 1.97
CA TYR A 154 -16.53 9.26 2.71
C TYR A 154 -17.04 10.10 3.87
N TRP A 155 -16.15 10.84 4.56
CA TRP A 155 -16.52 11.61 5.75
C TRP A 155 -17.28 12.89 5.40
N LYS A 156 -16.92 13.55 4.30
CA LYS A 156 -17.60 14.72 3.73
C LYS A 156 -18.80 14.36 2.84
N ASP A 157 -18.88 13.09 2.42
CA ASP A 157 -19.88 12.56 1.48
C ASP A 157 -19.94 13.32 0.15
N CYS A 158 -18.79 13.73 -0.38
CA CYS A 158 -18.67 14.43 -1.64
C CYS A 158 -17.37 14.09 -2.37
N LEU A 159 -17.28 14.48 -3.65
CA LEU A 159 -16.02 14.45 -4.37
C LEU A 159 -15.12 15.58 -3.90
N MET A 160 -13.84 15.27 -3.76
CA MET A 160 -12.78 16.22 -3.45
C MET A 160 -11.78 16.25 -4.61
N PRO A 161 -11.21 17.40 -4.94
CA PRO A 161 -10.16 17.51 -5.93
C PRO A 161 -8.87 16.86 -5.44
N SER A 162 -7.89 16.72 -6.33
CA SER A 162 -6.54 16.24 -5.95
C SER A 162 -6.02 16.94 -4.69
N VAL A 163 -5.32 16.19 -3.86
CA VAL A 163 -4.63 16.72 -2.67
C VAL A 163 -3.58 17.79 -3.03
N LEU A 164 -3.03 17.77 -4.24
CA LEU A 164 -2.15 18.83 -4.73
C LEU A 164 -2.86 20.17 -4.79
N VAL A 165 -4.10 20.19 -5.27
CA VAL A 165 -4.92 21.41 -5.35
C VAL A 165 -5.37 21.85 -3.97
N SER A 166 -5.86 20.94 -3.14
CA SER A 166 -6.40 21.27 -1.83
C SER A 166 -5.33 21.65 -0.81
N SER A 167 -4.11 21.12 -0.92
CA SER A 167 -3.00 21.39 0.00
C SER A 167 -2.07 22.52 -0.46
N GLY A 168 -1.91 22.71 -1.78
CA GLY A 168 -0.93 23.61 -2.36
C GLY A 168 0.50 23.05 -2.37
N ALA A 169 0.67 21.73 -2.27
CA ALA A 169 1.98 21.09 -2.39
C ALA A 169 2.56 21.24 -3.81
N ASP A 170 3.88 21.32 -3.91
CA ASP A 170 4.56 21.51 -5.20
C ASP A 170 4.66 20.20 -5.98
N TYR A 171 4.96 19.09 -5.28
CA TYR A 171 5.08 17.75 -5.87
C TYR A 171 4.47 16.69 -4.98
N LEU A 172 3.97 15.64 -5.60
CA LEU A 172 3.50 14.43 -4.93
C LEU A 172 4.24 13.23 -5.48
N CYS A 173 4.95 12.50 -4.61
CA CYS A 173 5.53 11.20 -4.93
C CYS A 173 4.54 10.11 -4.50
N TYR A 174 3.91 9.41 -5.46
CA TYR A 174 2.94 8.38 -5.14
C TYR A 174 3.54 6.98 -5.13
N GLY A 175 2.90 6.05 -4.44
CA GLY A 175 3.38 4.68 -4.33
C GLY A 175 4.64 4.54 -3.48
N MET A 176 5.55 3.65 -3.90
CA MET A 176 6.83 3.43 -3.22
C MET A 176 7.83 4.50 -3.64
N GLY A 177 8.21 5.36 -2.72
CA GLY A 177 8.84 6.65 -2.97
C GLY A 177 10.34 6.65 -3.17
N GLU A 178 11.07 5.55 -3.06
CA GLU A 178 12.54 5.54 -3.01
C GLU A 178 13.17 6.15 -4.26
N ARG A 179 12.75 5.72 -5.44
CA ARG A 179 13.29 6.23 -6.73
C ARG A 179 12.85 7.66 -7.01
N PRO A 180 11.54 8.00 -7.01
CA PRO A 180 11.10 9.35 -7.33
C PRO A 180 11.61 10.39 -6.35
N MET A 181 11.69 10.08 -5.04
CA MET A 181 12.22 11.01 -4.05
C MET A 181 13.70 11.32 -4.27
N LEU A 182 14.51 10.33 -4.62
CA LEU A 182 15.92 10.54 -4.92
C LEU A 182 16.11 11.40 -6.17
N GLU A 183 15.39 11.08 -7.25
CA GLU A 183 15.51 11.83 -8.50
C GLU A 183 15.02 13.27 -8.35
N LEU A 184 13.88 13.47 -7.66
CA LEU A 184 13.35 14.78 -7.32
C LEU A 184 14.35 15.58 -6.47
N THR A 185 14.96 14.94 -5.46
CA THR A 185 15.97 15.57 -4.60
C THR A 185 17.18 16.06 -5.42
N LYS A 186 17.72 15.20 -6.30
CA LYS A 186 18.81 15.56 -7.21
C LYS A 186 18.42 16.70 -8.17
N GLY A 187 17.18 16.69 -8.65
CA GLY A 187 16.65 17.73 -9.53
C GLY A 187 16.55 19.08 -8.85
N ILE A 188 16.04 19.14 -7.62
CA ILE A 188 15.97 20.36 -6.81
C ILE A 188 17.38 20.87 -6.49
N GLU A 189 18.28 19.98 -6.03
CA GLU A 189 19.66 20.32 -5.69
C GLU A 189 20.43 20.92 -6.87
N LYS A 190 20.26 20.33 -8.07
CA LYS A 190 20.94 20.77 -9.29
C LYS A 190 20.21 21.91 -10.02
N GLY A 191 19.11 22.41 -9.48
CA GLY A 191 18.32 23.46 -10.11
C GLY A 191 17.77 23.09 -11.50
N TRP A 192 17.29 21.86 -11.69
CA TRP A 192 16.70 21.44 -12.97
C TRP A 192 15.53 22.33 -13.35
N SER A 193 15.38 22.59 -14.65
CA SER A 193 14.25 23.34 -15.17
C SER A 193 12.92 22.66 -14.81
N GLN A 194 11.86 23.45 -14.69
CA GLN A 194 10.50 22.92 -14.43
C GLN A 194 10.10 21.88 -15.49
N HIS A 195 10.50 22.06 -16.74
CA HIS A 195 10.25 21.09 -17.80
C HIS A 195 10.88 19.73 -17.49
N ARG A 196 12.16 19.70 -17.07
CA ARG A 196 12.85 18.46 -16.70
C ARG A 196 12.28 17.84 -15.42
N MET A 197 11.97 18.66 -14.41
CA MET A 197 11.34 18.18 -13.18
C MET A 197 10.03 17.46 -13.45
N ARG A 198 9.23 17.97 -14.39
CA ARG A 198 7.94 17.39 -14.79
C ARG A 198 8.05 16.10 -15.60
N GLN A 199 9.25 15.66 -15.97
CA GLN A 199 9.49 14.38 -16.65
C GLN A 199 9.84 13.25 -15.68
N ILE A 200 10.08 13.54 -14.41
CA ILE A 200 10.39 12.52 -13.41
C ILE A 200 9.21 11.54 -13.30
N SER A 201 9.51 10.24 -13.38
CA SER A 201 8.50 9.19 -13.23
C SER A 201 7.92 9.15 -11.82
N GLN A 202 6.69 8.68 -11.69
CA GLN A 202 6.02 8.43 -10.39
C GLN A 202 5.83 9.68 -9.53
N ILE A 203 5.81 10.86 -10.15
CA ILE A 203 5.40 12.09 -9.49
C ILE A 203 4.08 12.61 -10.06
N ALA A 204 3.41 13.44 -9.26
CA ALA A 204 2.28 14.24 -9.70
C ALA A 204 2.50 15.70 -9.30
N PHE A 205 1.93 16.62 -10.06
CA PHE A 205 2.01 18.06 -9.84
C PHE A 205 0.83 18.78 -10.48
N TYR A 206 0.55 19.99 -9.98
CA TYR A 206 -0.48 20.86 -10.54
C TYR A 206 0.15 21.88 -11.48
N VAL A 207 -0.50 22.13 -12.63
CA VAL A 207 -0.08 23.11 -13.63
C VAL A 207 -1.23 24.09 -13.86
N LYS A 208 -0.96 25.39 -13.69
CA LYS A 208 -1.90 26.43 -14.12
C LYS A 208 -1.86 26.58 -15.63
N GLY A 209 -3.04 26.71 -16.26
CA GLY A 209 -3.19 26.90 -17.69
C GLY A 209 -3.95 25.76 -18.38
N LYS A 210 -4.11 25.88 -19.69
CA LYS A 210 -4.90 24.93 -20.49
C LYS A 210 -4.19 23.57 -20.63
N VAL A 211 -5.00 22.51 -20.69
CA VAL A 211 -4.52 21.18 -21.06
C VAL A 211 -3.84 21.26 -22.43
N PRO A 212 -2.66 20.64 -22.62
CA PRO A 212 -1.97 20.62 -23.89
C PRO A 212 -2.84 20.04 -25.01
N GLY A 213 -2.89 20.70 -26.17
CA GLY A 213 -3.75 20.30 -27.29
C GLY A 213 -3.40 18.97 -27.97
N TRP A 214 -2.27 18.36 -27.60
CA TRP A 214 -1.85 17.03 -28.08
C TRP A 214 -2.36 15.88 -27.18
N ALA A 215 -3.02 16.18 -26.08
CA ALA A 215 -3.53 15.18 -25.15
C ALA A 215 -4.87 14.60 -25.66
N LEU A 216 -5.01 13.28 -25.59
CA LEU A 216 -6.20 12.57 -26.08
C LEU A 216 -7.33 12.61 -25.06
N SER A 217 -8.57 12.90 -25.50
CA SER A 217 -9.76 12.79 -24.64
C SER A 217 -10.16 11.32 -24.43
N PRO A 218 -10.93 10.98 -23.38
CA PRO A 218 -11.46 9.63 -23.16
C PRO A 218 -12.29 9.12 -24.36
N GLU A 219 -13.02 10.00 -25.02
CA GLU A 219 -13.82 9.68 -26.21
C GLU A 219 -12.94 9.27 -27.40
N SER A 220 -11.80 9.93 -27.57
CA SER A 220 -10.82 9.58 -28.60
C SER A 220 -10.16 8.22 -28.36
N VAL A 221 -9.97 7.85 -27.09
CA VAL A 221 -9.40 6.53 -26.71
C VAL A 221 -10.45 5.42 -26.88
N ALA A 222 -11.71 5.69 -26.58
CA ALA A 222 -12.80 4.73 -26.77
C ALA A 222 -12.99 4.37 -28.26
N THR A 223 -12.80 5.33 -29.17
CA THR A 223 -12.86 5.10 -30.62
C THR A 223 -11.66 4.32 -31.16
N LEU A 224 -10.50 4.36 -30.51
CA LEU A 224 -9.33 3.56 -30.86
C LEU A 224 -9.41 2.11 -30.34
N GLY A 225 -10.32 1.82 -29.41
CA GLY A 225 -10.48 0.51 -28.76
C GLY A 225 -11.45 -0.48 -29.44
N THR A 226 -12.16 -0.09 -30.50
CA THR A 226 -13.09 -0.96 -31.24
C THR A 226 -12.46 -1.62 -32.47
N PHE A 227 -11.22 -2.11 -32.33
CA PHE A 227 -10.73 -3.08 -33.31
C PHE A 227 -11.21 -4.48 -32.87
N GLU A 228 -12.27 -4.95 -33.55
CA GLU A 228 -12.66 -6.35 -33.54
C GLU A 228 -11.46 -7.23 -33.86
N VAL A 229 -11.31 -8.32 -33.13
CA VAL A 229 -10.39 -9.41 -33.48
C VAL A 229 -10.96 -10.12 -34.71
N GLY A 230 -10.80 -9.51 -35.85
CA GLY A 230 -10.99 -10.13 -37.14
C GLY A 230 -9.69 -10.79 -37.57
N SER A 231 -9.77 -12.07 -37.84
CA SER A 231 -8.73 -12.91 -38.45
C SER A 231 -8.03 -12.18 -39.61
N ALA A 232 -6.78 -11.76 -39.39
CA ALA A 232 -5.93 -11.21 -40.43
C ALA A 232 -5.00 -12.30 -40.98
N PRO A 233 -4.81 -12.39 -42.29
CA PRO A 233 -3.93 -13.37 -42.90
C PRO A 233 -2.46 -13.01 -42.72
N LEU A 234 -1.68 -14.05 -42.56
CA LEU A 234 -0.21 -14.03 -42.56
C LEU A 234 0.33 -13.32 -43.81
N LEU A 235 1.07 -12.22 -43.61
CA LEU A 235 1.91 -11.64 -44.66
C LEU A 235 3.37 -11.82 -44.28
N SER A 236 4.09 -12.44 -45.22
CA SER A 236 5.51 -12.77 -45.22
C SER A 236 6.42 -11.55 -45.20
N PRO A 237 7.68 -11.70 -44.75
CA PRO A 237 8.64 -10.60 -44.66
C PRO A 237 9.37 -10.43 -46.02
N CYS A 238 9.35 -9.24 -46.56
CA CYS A 238 10.41 -8.80 -47.51
C CYS A 238 10.38 -7.29 -47.74
N GLY A 239 11.54 -6.65 -47.74
CA GLY A 239 11.66 -5.30 -48.27
C GLY A 239 12.69 -4.41 -47.58
N SER A 240 13.95 -4.78 -47.72
CA SER A 240 15.11 -3.89 -47.57
C SER A 240 15.02 -2.70 -48.52
N ARG A 241 15.26 -1.47 -48.07
CA ARG A 241 15.72 -0.32 -48.88
C ARG A 241 16.67 0.61 -48.13
N PRO A 242 17.47 1.41 -48.84
CA PRO A 242 18.90 1.42 -48.66
C PRO A 242 19.43 2.68 -47.94
N ILE A 243 20.63 2.49 -47.45
CA ILE A 243 21.53 3.48 -46.89
C ILE A 243 21.91 4.49 -47.95
N SER A 244 21.96 5.79 -47.61
CA SER A 244 22.68 6.82 -48.37
C SER A 244 23.54 7.67 -47.41
N PRO A 245 24.64 8.24 -47.92
CA PRO A 245 25.94 8.26 -47.20
C PRO A 245 26.28 9.59 -46.49
N PRO A 246 27.46 9.70 -45.90
CA PRO A 246 27.78 10.71 -44.88
C PRO A 246 28.26 12.02 -45.47
N LEU A 247 28.09 13.10 -44.75
CA LEU A 247 28.78 14.36 -45.01
C LEU A 247 29.76 14.66 -43.89
N SER A 248 30.92 15.02 -44.36
CA SER A 248 32.24 15.24 -43.83
C SER A 248 32.38 16.23 -42.68
N ASP A 249 33.40 15.91 -41.89
CA ASP A 249 34.17 16.66 -40.93
C ASP A 249 34.31 18.18 -41.10
N THR A 250 34.24 18.89 -39.98
CA THR A 250 35.33 19.80 -39.58
C THR A 250 35.36 19.97 -38.07
N ALA A 251 36.54 19.89 -37.53
CA ALA A 251 36.91 19.87 -36.15
C ALA A 251 36.78 21.21 -35.42
N SER A 252 36.51 21.18 -34.13
CA SER A 252 37.31 21.91 -33.14
C SER A 252 37.06 21.41 -31.74
N ALA A 253 38.14 21.31 -31.00
CA ALA A 253 38.30 20.67 -29.72
C ALA A 253 37.68 21.47 -28.56
N GLY A 254 37.12 20.75 -27.58
CA GLY A 254 36.77 21.25 -26.27
C GLY A 254 36.42 20.07 -25.37
N ARG A 255 37.40 19.56 -24.63
CA ARG A 255 37.21 18.50 -23.62
C ARG A 255 36.40 19.03 -22.44
N SER A 256 35.32 18.35 -22.10
CA SER A 256 34.84 18.24 -20.74
C SER A 256 34.23 16.83 -20.58
N ASP A 257 34.85 16.06 -19.69
CA ASP A 257 34.43 14.73 -19.31
C ASP A 257 33.07 14.81 -18.58
N GLU A 258 32.00 14.69 -19.33
CA GLU A 258 30.67 14.37 -18.78
C GLU A 258 30.50 12.86 -18.78
N CYS A 259 30.41 12.29 -17.58
CA CYS A 259 29.98 10.89 -17.35
C CYS A 259 28.71 10.58 -18.16
N ARG A 260 28.88 9.78 -19.19
CA ARG A 260 27.75 9.15 -19.91
C ARG A 260 27.18 8.04 -19.04
N GLU A 261 26.23 8.38 -18.18
CA GLU A 261 25.27 7.38 -17.72
C GLU A 261 24.30 7.07 -18.87
N PRO A 262 23.96 5.80 -19.15
CA PRO A 262 23.02 5.46 -20.20
C PRO A 262 21.62 5.93 -19.77
N CYS A 263 21.18 7.06 -20.32
CA CYS A 263 19.77 7.42 -20.35
C CYS A 263 19.07 6.39 -21.24
N ALA A 264 18.50 5.35 -20.64
CA ALA A 264 17.53 4.51 -21.33
C ALA A 264 16.41 5.44 -21.81
N SER A 265 16.29 5.63 -23.11
CA SER A 265 15.21 6.37 -23.75
C SER A 265 13.93 5.56 -23.56
N TYR A 266 13.22 5.81 -22.44
CA TYR A 266 11.84 5.34 -22.34
C TYR A 266 11.03 6.09 -23.39
N ALA A 267 10.45 5.36 -24.32
CA ALA A 267 9.48 5.91 -25.27
C ALA A 267 8.43 6.67 -24.44
N HIS A 268 8.16 7.93 -24.78
CA HIS A 268 7.15 8.70 -24.06
C HIS A 268 5.82 7.97 -24.18
N PRO A 269 5.20 7.54 -23.05
CA PRO A 269 3.89 6.95 -23.07
C PRO A 269 2.89 7.97 -23.64
N GLY A 270 1.78 7.48 -24.15
CA GLY A 270 0.65 8.33 -24.52
C GLY A 270 0.20 9.20 -23.36
N THR A 271 -0.75 10.09 -23.60
CA THR A 271 -1.36 10.90 -22.55
C THR A 271 -2.86 10.75 -22.59
N LEU A 272 -3.44 10.36 -21.47
CA LEU A 272 -4.88 10.25 -21.27
C LEU A 272 -5.38 11.47 -20.52
N VAL A 273 -6.37 12.19 -21.07
CA VAL A 273 -7.08 13.26 -20.39
C VAL A 273 -8.39 12.72 -19.84
N LEU A 274 -8.61 12.87 -18.55
CA LEU A 274 -9.82 12.48 -17.85
C LEU A 274 -10.91 13.58 -17.95
N HIS A 275 -12.15 13.24 -17.63
CA HIS A 275 -13.17 14.23 -17.30
C HIS A 275 -12.67 15.13 -16.16
N SER A 276 -12.99 16.41 -16.22
CA SER A 276 -12.60 17.37 -15.20
C SER A 276 -13.24 17.09 -13.84
N PHE A 277 -12.65 17.63 -12.77
CA PHE A 277 -13.23 17.57 -11.43
C PHE A 277 -14.66 18.11 -11.42
N GLU A 278 -14.90 19.22 -12.13
CA GLU A 278 -16.20 19.89 -12.22
C GLU A 278 -17.25 19.06 -12.95
N GLU A 279 -16.87 18.32 -14.00
CA GLU A 279 -17.74 17.36 -14.69
C GLU A 279 -18.07 16.19 -13.78
N CYS A 280 -17.08 15.62 -13.11
CA CYS A 280 -17.29 14.53 -12.15
C CYS A 280 -18.22 14.92 -11.00
N CYS A 281 -18.17 16.18 -10.53
CA CYS A 281 -19.08 16.68 -9.50
C CYS A 281 -20.53 16.78 -9.99
N LYS A 282 -20.75 17.00 -11.28
CA LYS A 282 -22.09 17.11 -11.89
C LYS A 282 -22.63 15.75 -12.34
N ASP A 283 -21.74 14.88 -12.82
CA ASP A 283 -22.10 13.56 -13.34
C ASP A 283 -21.31 12.44 -12.66
N LYS A 284 -22.02 11.61 -11.91
CA LYS A 284 -21.45 10.43 -11.24
C LYS A 284 -20.92 9.38 -12.22
N ARG A 285 -21.46 9.38 -13.45
CA ARG A 285 -21.00 8.47 -14.51
C ARG A 285 -19.61 8.89 -14.98
N ALA A 286 -19.38 10.18 -15.25
CA ALA A 286 -18.07 10.71 -15.60
C ALA A 286 -17.00 10.34 -14.53
N PHE A 287 -17.35 10.42 -13.25
CA PHE A 287 -16.45 9.98 -12.17
C PHE A 287 -16.16 8.46 -12.23
N ALA A 288 -17.16 7.63 -12.52
CA ALA A 288 -16.97 6.18 -12.65
C ALA A 288 -16.11 5.83 -13.88
N GLU A 289 -16.30 6.52 -15.01
CA GLU A 289 -15.52 6.38 -16.24
C GLU A 289 -14.06 6.78 -16.03
N ASN A 290 -13.80 7.92 -15.36
CA ASN A 290 -12.45 8.30 -14.97
C ASN A 290 -11.77 7.19 -14.16
N PHE A 291 -12.47 6.62 -13.20
CA PHE A 291 -11.89 5.58 -12.36
C PHE A 291 -11.61 4.29 -13.14
N HIS A 292 -12.43 3.94 -14.11
CA HIS A 292 -12.16 2.82 -15.02
C HIS A 292 -10.78 2.96 -15.69
N TRP A 293 -10.50 4.14 -16.21
CA TRP A 293 -9.22 4.44 -16.85
C TRP A 293 -8.06 4.48 -15.86
N ILE A 294 -8.23 5.15 -14.72
CA ILE A 294 -7.22 5.24 -13.66
C ILE A 294 -6.79 3.83 -13.20
N GLU A 295 -7.77 2.96 -12.94
CA GLU A 295 -7.48 1.61 -12.46
C GLU A 295 -6.86 0.73 -13.54
N THR A 296 -7.29 0.87 -14.80
CA THR A 296 -6.69 0.16 -15.92
C THR A 296 -5.22 0.52 -16.07
N HIS A 297 -4.89 1.81 -16.08
CA HIS A 297 -3.50 2.29 -16.20
C HIS A 297 -2.65 1.91 -14.98
N ALA A 298 -3.20 1.99 -13.78
CA ALA A 298 -2.48 1.59 -12.57
C ALA A 298 -2.05 0.10 -12.55
N ASN A 299 -2.66 -0.73 -13.39
CA ASN A 299 -2.38 -2.17 -13.48
C ASN A 299 -1.55 -2.58 -14.72
N MET A 300 -1.13 -1.62 -15.53
CA MET A 300 -0.25 -1.85 -16.69
C MET A 300 1.22 -1.73 -16.29
N MET A 301 2.09 -2.43 -17.04
CA MET A 301 3.55 -2.29 -16.88
C MET A 301 4.03 -0.93 -17.39
N HIS A 302 3.48 -0.47 -18.50
CA HIS A 302 3.78 0.80 -19.16
C HIS A 302 2.50 1.63 -19.32
N PRO A 303 2.02 2.28 -18.26
CA PRO A 303 0.84 3.12 -18.34
C PRO A 303 1.16 4.48 -18.97
N ASP A 304 0.12 5.12 -19.50
CA ASP A 304 0.19 6.48 -20.01
C ASP A 304 0.27 7.53 -18.89
N THR A 305 0.71 8.73 -19.25
CA THR A 305 0.55 9.93 -18.40
C THR A 305 -0.94 10.25 -18.28
N ILE A 306 -1.41 10.54 -17.07
CA ILE A 306 -2.80 10.92 -16.82
C ILE A 306 -2.86 12.42 -16.54
N ILE A 307 -3.81 13.11 -17.19
CA ILE A 307 -4.12 14.52 -16.96
C ILE A 307 -5.59 14.63 -16.52
N GLU A 308 -5.82 15.29 -15.40
CA GLU A 308 -7.15 15.62 -14.88
C GLU A 308 -7.32 17.14 -14.82
N PRO A 309 -8.20 17.74 -15.65
CA PRO A 309 -8.49 19.18 -15.56
C PRO A 309 -9.18 19.50 -14.24
N VAL A 310 -8.80 20.63 -13.61
CA VAL A 310 -9.39 21.10 -12.35
C VAL A 310 -9.17 22.61 -12.20
N GLY A 311 -10.26 23.37 -12.02
CA GLY A 311 -10.22 24.83 -11.91
C GLY A 311 -9.57 25.49 -13.13
N GLU A 312 -8.58 26.35 -12.89
CA GLU A 312 -7.84 27.08 -13.94
C GLU A 312 -6.64 26.31 -14.48
N GLY A 313 -6.53 25.01 -14.19
CA GLY A 313 -5.38 24.22 -14.56
C GLY A 313 -5.68 22.73 -14.67
N TYR A 314 -4.66 21.92 -14.43
CA TYR A 314 -4.78 20.47 -14.44
C TYR A 314 -3.76 19.82 -13.50
N VAL A 315 -4.08 18.63 -13.03
CA VAL A 315 -3.14 17.74 -12.35
C VAL A 315 -2.59 16.76 -13.38
N GLN A 316 -1.27 16.64 -13.43
CA GLN A 316 -0.59 15.63 -14.23
C GLN A 316 -0.03 14.54 -13.31
N ILE A 317 -0.26 13.28 -13.68
CA ILE A 317 0.30 12.10 -13.03
C ILE A 317 1.23 11.41 -14.03
N ASN A 318 2.50 11.39 -13.75
CA ASN A 318 3.48 10.68 -14.57
C ASN A 318 3.40 9.16 -14.32
N PRO A 319 3.75 8.32 -15.31
CA PRO A 319 3.82 6.88 -15.14
C PRO A 319 4.71 6.47 -13.96
N PRO A 320 4.41 5.35 -13.27
CA PRO A 320 5.32 4.81 -12.25
C PRO A 320 6.61 4.32 -12.89
N TYR A 321 7.66 4.20 -12.08
CA TYR A 321 8.82 3.41 -12.47
C TYR A 321 8.43 1.95 -12.70
N PRO A 322 9.15 1.23 -13.57
CA PRO A 322 9.02 -0.22 -13.65
C PRO A 322 9.18 -0.88 -12.28
N PRO A 323 8.61 -2.07 -12.04
CA PRO A 323 8.83 -2.79 -10.80
C PRO A 323 10.31 -2.88 -10.45
N ALA A 324 10.65 -2.68 -9.17
CA ALA A 324 12.04 -2.76 -8.73
C ALA A 324 12.61 -4.16 -8.94
N THR A 325 13.87 -4.23 -9.38
CA THR A 325 14.61 -5.48 -9.44
C THR A 325 14.87 -6.04 -8.04
N GLN A 326 15.32 -7.29 -7.95
CA GLN A 326 15.63 -7.90 -6.66
C GLN A 326 16.78 -7.15 -5.95
N GLU A 327 17.79 -6.72 -6.71
CA GLU A 327 18.94 -5.97 -6.21
C GLU A 327 18.52 -4.59 -5.69
N GLU A 328 17.62 -3.92 -6.39
CA GLU A 328 17.07 -2.66 -5.92
C GLU A 328 16.24 -2.85 -4.65
N MET A 329 15.40 -3.89 -4.62
CA MET A 329 14.64 -4.24 -3.41
C MET A 329 15.57 -4.50 -2.23
N ASP A 330 16.62 -5.29 -2.41
CA ASP A 330 17.62 -5.52 -1.37
C ASP A 330 18.28 -4.21 -0.92
N SER A 331 18.59 -3.32 -1.85
CA SER A 331 19.22 -2.03 -1.56
C SER A 331 18.36 -1.11 -0.69
N PHE A 332 17.01 -1.24 -0.73
CA PHE A 332 16.06 -0.48 0.09
C PHE A 332 15.91 -1.09 1.48
N TRP A 333 16.03 -2.42 1.61
CA TRP A 333 15.89 -3.12 2.89
C TRP A 333 17.19 -3.27 3.66
N ASP A 334 18.33 -3.31 2.97
CA ASP A 334 19.66 -3.44 3.57
C ASP A 334 20.20 -2.11 4.14
N LEU A 335 19.36 -1.07 4.19
CA LEU A 335 19.67 0.21 4.84
C LEU A 335 19.88 -0.01 6.37
N PRO A 336 20.68 0.85 7.02
CA PRO A 336 21.05 0.66 8.43
C PRO A 336 19.94 1.06 9.39
N PHE A 337 18.79 0.38 9.33
CA PHE A 337 17.70 0.58 10.27
C PHE A 337 18.08 0.09 11.67
N THR A 338 17.82 0.90 12.69
CA THR A 338 17.99 0.48 14.09
C THR A 338 16.89 -0.47 14.56
N LYS A 339 15.75 -0.47 13.87
CA LYS A 339 14.49 -1.16 14.23
C LYS A 339 13.95 -0.75 15.61
N LEU A 340 14.27 0.46 16.07
CA LEU A 340 13.85 0.98 17.36
C LEU A 340 13.06 2.29 17.22
N PRO A 341 12.18 2.62 18.18
CA PRO A 341 11.61 3.95 18.31
C PRO A 341 12.70 4.98 18.65
N HIS A 342 12.48 6.22 18.22
CA HIS A 342 13.39 7.32 18.57
C HIS A 342 13.54 7.49 20.10
N PRO A 343 14.74 7.78 20.63
CA PRO A 343 14.99 7.91 22.08
C PRO A 343 14.10 8.92 22.80
N ARG A 344 13.55 9.91 22.09
CA ARG A 344 12.55 10.86 22.63
C ARG A 344 11.31 10.20 23.23
N TYR A 345 11.03 8.94 22.86
CA TYR A 345 9.90 8.15 23.36
C TYR A 345 10.28 7.22 24.51
N LYS A 346 11.48 7.40 25.14
CA LYS A 346 11.90 6.59 26.27
C LYS A 346 10.82 6.55 27.35
N GLY A 347 10.45 5.34 27.77
CA GLY A 347 9.38 5.11 28.76
C GLY A 347 7.95 5.19 28.24
N LYS A 348 7.76 5.44 26.94
CA LYS A 348 6.44 5.45 26.29
C LYS A 348 6.29 4.25 25.36
N ARG A 349 5.14 3.62 25.40
CA ARG A 349 4.80 2.49 24.54
C ARG A 349 4.22 3.00 23.22
N ILE A 350 4.64 2.44 22.08
CA ILE A 350 4.03 2.69 20.77
C ILE A 350 3.42 1.37 20.29
N PRO A 351 2.08 1.21 20.30
CA PRO A 351 1.46 -0.08 19.97
C PRO A 351 1.82 -0.63 18.59
N ALA A 352 1.92 0.24 17.57
CA ALA A 352 2.32 -0.18 16.22
C ALA A 352 3.74 -0.78 16.21
N TYR A 353 4.68 -0.26 17.01
CA TYR A 353 6.01 -0.83 17.15
C TYR A 353 5.96 -2.24 17.74
N ASP A 354 5.19 -2.45 18.80
CA ASP A 354 5.06 -3.77 19.42
C ASP A 354 4.52 -4.82 18.45
N MET A 355 3.68 -4.41 17.51
CA MET A 355 3.09 -5.32 16.50
C MET A 355 4.12 -5.78 15.45
N ILE A 356 5.09 -4.92 15.10
CA ILE A 356 5.95 -5.16 13.91
C ILE A 356 7.44 -5.34 14.24
N LYS A 357 7.89 -5.07 15.46
CA LYS A 357 9.31 -5.04 15.83
C LYS A 357 10.08 -6.33 15.47
N PHE A 358 9.41 -7.46 15.45
CA PHE A 358 9.96 -8.76 15.10
C PHE A 358 9.30 -9.33 13.82
N SER A 359 8.85 -8.47 12.91
CA SER A 359 8.38 -8.88 11.61
C SER A 359 9.44 -8.69 10.53
N VAL A 360 9.36 -9.49 9.47
CA VAL A 360 10.24 -9.44 8.31
C VAL A 360 9.40 -9.42 7.03
N ASN A 361 9.55 -8.37 6.24
CA ASN A 361 8.87 -8.27 4.96
C ASN A 361 9.66 -8.96 3.86
N THR A 362 9.00 -9.83 3.09
CA THR A 362 9.63 -10.60 2.02
C THR A 362 9.50 -9.95 0.64
N HIS A 363 8.42 -9.21 0.40
CA HIS A 363 8.15 -8.58 -0.89
C HIS A 363 7.17 -7.40 -0.75
N ARG A 364 7.01 -6.65 -1.83
CA ARG A 364 5.97 -5.62 -2.05
C ARG A 364 5.05 -6.02 -3.19
N GLY A 365 3.90 -5.35 -3.29
CA GLY A 365 2.90 -5.56 -4.34
C GLY A 365 1.87 -6.64 -4.01
N CYS A 366 0.77 -6.63 -4.76
CA CYS A 366 -0.29 -7.63 -4.66
C CYS A 366 -1.11 -7.68 -5.95
N PHE A 367 -1.12 -8.81 -6.63
CA PHE A 367 -1.91 -9.02 -7.85
C PHE A 367 -3.32 -9.55 -7.59
N GLY A 368 -3.77 -9.55 -6.33
CA GLY A 368 -5.10 -10.03 -5.94
C GLY A 368 -6.24 -9.20 -6.51
N GLY A 369 -6.06 -7.88 -6.63
CA GLY A 369 -7.02 -6.97 -7.27
C GLY A 369 -8.39 -6.88 -6.57
N CYS A 370 -8.44 -7.04 -5.23
CA CYS A 370 -9.68 -6.87 -4.46
C CYS A 370 -10.18 -5.43 -4.56
N ASN A 371 -11.45 -5.25 -4.91
CA ASN A 371 -12.03 -3.94 -5.24
C ASN A 371 -12.09 -2.93 -4.08
N PHE A 372 -12.00 -3.40 -2.84
CA PHE A 372 -12.01 -2.57 -1.62
C PHE A 372 -10.61 -2.27 -1.06
N CYS A 373 -9.55 -2.87 -1.64
CA CYS A 373 -8.21 -2.84 -1.08
C CYS A 373 -7.33 -1.78 -1.74
N THR A 374 -6.59 -1.02 -0.95
CA THR A 374 -5.69 0.04 -1.41
C THR A 374 -4.26 -0.43 -1.68
N ILE A 375 -3.92 -1.68 -1.36
CA ILE A 375 -2.54 -2.19 -1.46
C ILE A 375 -2.02 -2.10 -2.90
N ALA A 376 -2.78 -2.62 -3.88
CA ALA A 376 -2.35 -2.55 -5.28
C ALA A 376 -2.29 -1.10 -5.79
N ALA A 377 -3.18 -0.21 -5.33
CA ALA A 377 -3.18 1.21 -5.69
C ALA A 377 -1.96 1.97 -5.15
N HIS A 378 -1.33 1.49 -4.06
CA HIS A 378 -0.18 2.11 -3.43
C HIS A 378 1.14 1.38 -3.72
N GLN A 379 1.18 0.05 -3.59
CA GLN A 379 2.40 -0.74 -3.78
C GLN A 379 2.55 -1.30 -5.21
N GLY A 380 1.51 -1.20 -6.03
CA GLY A 380 1.46 -1.79 -7.35
C GLY A 380 0.95 -3.24 -7.37
N LYS A 381 0.63 -3.70 -8.58
CA LYS A 381 0.15 -5.07 -8.85
C LYS A 381 1.30 -6.09 -8.88
N PHE A 382 2.45 -5.70 -9.41
CA PHE A 382 3.57 -6.61 -9.65
C PHE A 382 4.34 -6.90 -8.37
N ILE A 383 4.64 -8.18 -8.14
CA ILE A 383 5.40 -8.60 -6.97
C ILE A 383 6.87 -8.24 -7.15
N GLN A 384 7.42 -7.57 -6.15
CA GLN A 384 8.81 -7.17 -6.07
C GLN A 384 9.43 -7.84 -4.84
N SER A 385 10.13 -8.95 -5.06
CA SER A 385 10.65 -9.80 -3.98
C SER A 385 12.10 -9.45 -3.63
N ARG A 386 12.41 -9.52 -2.35
CA ARG A 386 13.78 -9.47 -1.84
C ARG A 386 14.49 -10.79 -2.12
N SER A 387 15.83 -10.75 -2.15
CA SER A 387 16.62 -11.98 -2.15
C SER A 387 16.55 -12.70 -0.81
N GLU A 388 16.72 -14.00 -0.80
CA GLU A 388 16.87 -14.78 0.43
C GLU A 388 18.02 -14.26 1.29
N LYS A 389 19.13 -13.86 0.67
CA LYS A 389 20.31 -13.30 1.36
C LYS A 389 19.94 -12.05 2.16
N SER A 390 19.20 -11.12 1.58
CA SER A 390 18.74 -9.90 2.26
C SER A 390 17.79 -10.24 3.41
N ILE A 391 16.84 -11.16 3.20
CA ILE A 391 15.90 -11.61 4.23
C ILE A 391 16.63 -12.27 5.40
N LEU A 392 17.53 -13.23 5.13
CA LEU A 392 18.28 -13.94 6.17
C LEU A 392 19.25 -13.04 6.94
N LYS A 393 19.82 -12.02 6.28
CA LYS A 393 20.61 -10.98 6.94
C LYS A 393 19.75 -10.21 7.97
N GLU A 394 18.54 -9.83 7.59
CA GLU A 394 17.61 -9.15 8.49
C GLU A 394 17.14 -10.05 9.63
N VAL A 395 16.83 -11.33 9.35
CA VAL A 395 16.47 -12.34 10.36
C VAL A 395 17.59 -12.50 11.39
N SER A 396 18.83 -12.61 10.92
CA SER A 396 19.99 -12.74 11.81
C SER A 396 20.17 -11.50 12.70
N ALA A 397 19.90 -10.31 12.17
CA ALA A 397 19.99 -9.04 12.90
C ALA A 397 18.93 -8.91 14.01
N LEU A 398 17.82 -9.65 13.95
CA LEU A 398 16.80 -9.64 15.02
C LEU A 398 17.37 -10.10 16.36
N ASN A 399 18.39 -10.98 16.36
CA ASN A 399 19.04 -11.47 17.59
C ASN A 399 19.69 -10.36 18.41
N SER A 400 20.00 -9.21 17.83
CA SER A 400 20.57 -8.05 18.52
C SER A 400 19.52 -7.10 19.11
N LEU A 401 18.24 -7.32 18.79
CA LEU A 401 17.16 -6.45 19.28
C LEU A 401 16.80 -6.74 20.74
N PRO A 402 16.49 -5.71 21.52
CA PRO A 402 15.98 -5.89 22.88
C PRO A 402 14.73 -6.78 22.90
N ASP A 403 14.62 -7.64 23.90
CA ASP A 403 13.47 -8.52 24.16
C ASP A 403 13.17 -9.56 23.05
N PHE A 404 14.06 -9.76 22.09
CA PHE A 404 13.89 -10.79 21.11
C PHE A 404 14.13 -12.18 21.71
N ALA A 405 13.10 -13.00 21.73
CA ALA A 405 13.13 -14.35 22.32
C ALA A 405 13.17 -15.47 21.26
N GLY A 406 13.65 -15.18 20.07
CA GLY A 406 13.76 -16.14 18.97
C GLY A 406 12.46 -16.37 18.19
N ASN A 407 11.41 -15.61 18.43
CA ASN A 407 10.13 -15.76 17.74
C ASN A 407 9.90 -14.60 16.76
N ILE A 408 9.84 -14.90 15.47
CA ILE A 408 9.45 -13.94 14.44
C ILE A 408 7.92 -13.90 14.41
N SER A 409 7.35 -12.71 14.61
CA SER A 409 5.89 -12.52 14.71
C SER A 409 5.18 -12.62 13.36
N ASP A 410 5.87 -12.26 12.28
CA ASP A 410 5.36 -12.32 10.91
C ASP A 410 6.51 -12.37 9.89
N VAL A 411 6.56 -13.45 9.11
CA VAL A 411 7.34 -13.53 7.87
C VAL A 411 6.35 -13.35 6.74
N GLY A 412 6.20 -12.12 6.27
CA GLY A 412 5.08 -11.82 5.40
C GLY A 412 5.26 -10.62 4.51
N ALA A 413 4.12 -10.21 3.96
CA ALA A 413 3.99 -9.08 3.06
C ALA A 413 2.49 -8.72 2.97
N PRO A 414 2.03 -7.83 2.07
CA PRO A 414 0.61 -7.54 1.88
C PRO A 414 -0.27 -8.79 1.68
N THR A 415 0.29 -9.83 1.05
CA THR A 415 -0.26 -11.17 0.95
C THR A 415 0.89 -12.15 1.10
N ALA A 416 0.98 -12.82 2.24
CA ALA A 416 2.19 -13.55 2.64
C ALA A 416 2.68 -14.59 1.63
N ASN A 417 1.77 -15.24 0.91
CA ASN A 417 2.11 -16.31 -0.03
C ASN A 417 2.22 -15.88 -1.51
N MET A 418 2.69 -14.65 -1.75
CA MET A 418 3.02 -14.17 -3.11
C MET A 418 4.52 -13.99 -3.35
N TYR A 419 5.38 -14.38 -2.40
CA TYR A 419 6.82 -14.26 -2.53
C TYR A 419 7.35 -15.04 -3.74
N GLY A 420 8.10 -14.36 -4.60
CA GLY A 420 8.69 -14.93 -5.81
C GLY A 420 7.73 -15.19 -6.96
N MET A 421 6.42 -14.94 -6.79
CA MET A 421 5.42 -15.21 -7.82
C MET A 421 5.42 -14.15 -8.91
N HIS A 422 5.35 -14.59 -10.15
CA HIS A 422 5.31 -13.77 -11.37
C HIS A 422 4.61 -14.52 -12.51
N GLY A 423 4.51 -13.92 -13.68
CA GLY A 423 4.07 -14.62 -14.89
C GLY A 423 5.15 -15.52 -15.42
N LYS A 424 4.78 -16.72 -15.88
CA LYS A 424 5.70 -17.69 -16.53
C LYS A 424 6.34 -17.11 -17.79
N ASN A 425 5.56 -16.35 -18.57
CA ASN A 425 6.04 -15.55 -19.69
C ASN A 425 5.87 -14.07 -19.38
N LEU A 426 6.98 -13.36 -19.22
CA LEU A 426 6.98 -11.94 -18.84
C LEU A 426 6.55 -11.02 -19.99
N GLU A 427 6.74 -11.40 -21.26
CA GLU A 427 6.29 -10.62 -22.40
C GLU A 427 4.75 -10.50 -22.45
N LEU A 428 4.05 -11.54 -21.99
CA LEU A 428 2.59 -11.47 -21.82
C LEU A 428 2.20 -10.55 -20.69
N CYS A 429 2.99 -10.49 -19.62
CA CYS A 429 2.76 -9.57 -18.50
C CYS A 429 3.04 -8.12 -18.89
N ASP A 430 4.01 -7.88 -19.76
CA ASP A 430 4.39 -6.56 -20.25
C ASP A 430 3.24 -5.85 -20.97
N LYS A 431 2.47 -6.60 -21.76
CA LYS A 431 1.30 -6.11 -22.52
C LYS A 431 -0.04 -6.25 -21.76
N CYS A 432 0.00 -6.77 -20.54
CA CYS A 432 -1.20 -7.16 -19.79
C CYS A 432 -1.96 -5.94 -19.25
N LYS A 433 -3.27 -5.85 -19.56
CA LYS A 433 -4.21 -4.85 -19.04
C LYS A 433 -5.15 -5.39 -17.93
N ARG A 434 -4.98 -6.65 -17.51
CA ARG A 434 -5.83 -7.24 -16.46
C ARG A 434 -5.62 -6.53 -15.12
N ARG A 435 -6.71 -6.25 -14.43
CA ARG A 435 -6.68 -5.67 -13.07
C ARG A 435 -6.17 -6.65 -12.02
N SER A 436 -6.49 -7.93 -12.18
CA SER A 436 -6.13 -9.00 -11.26
C SER A 436 -5.59 -10.20 -12.01
N CYS A 437 -4.59 -10.87 -11.43
CA CYS A 437 -4.14 -12.17 -11.92
C CYS A 437 -5.00 -13.34 -11.40
N LEU A 438 -5.94 -13.07 -10.47
CA LEU A 438 -6.78 -14.09 -9.83
C LEU A 438 -8.25 -13.97 -10.18
N PHE A 439 -8.75 -12.78 -10.51
CA PHE A 439 -10.16 -12.53 -10.77
C PHE A 439 -10.41 -12.02 -12.21
N PRO A 440 -11.53 -12.42 -12.89
CA PRO A 440 -12.56 -13.38 -12.46
C PRO A 440 -12.11 -14.83 -12.49
N LYS A 441 -11.06 -15.15 -13.24
CA LYS A 441 -10.39 -16.45 -13.30
C LYS A 441 -8.89 -16.26 -13.14
N ARG A 442 -8.22 -17.22 -12.48
CA ARG A 442 -6.77 -17.22 -12.35
C ARG A 442 -6.13 -17.15 -13.74
N CYS A 443 -5.11 -16.30 -13.87
CA CYS A 443 -4.35 -16.14 -15.10
C CYS A 443 -3.57 -17.44 -15.39
N PRO A 444 -3.73 -18.06 -16.57
CA PRO A 444 -2.98 -19.27 -16.90
C PRO A 444 -1.46 -19.03 -16.98
N ASN A 445 -1.03 -17.78 -17.20
CA ASN A 445 0.36 -17.37 -17.19
C ASN A 445 0.94 -17.17 -15.77
N LEU A 446 0.12 -17.21 -14.71
CA LEU A 446 0.58 -17.01 -13.33
C LEU A 446 1.29 -18.28 -12.84
N ASP A 447 2.52 -18.11 -12.34
CA ASP A 447 3.21 -19.11 -11.57
C ASP A 447 2.74 -19.07 -10.12
N CYS A 448 2.21 -20.20 -9.63
CA CYS A 448 1.68 -20.34 -8.27
C CYS A 448 2.54 -21.29 -7.41
N ASP A 449 3.72 -21.70 -7.88
CA ASP A 449 4.60 -22.60 -7.15
C ASP A 449 5.06 -21.98 -5.83
N HIS A 450 4.80 -22.68 -4.73
CA HIS A 450 5.16 -22.28 -3.37
C HIS A 450 6.50 -22.87 -2.89
N THR A 451 7.18 -23.67 -3.70
CA THR A 451 8.43 -24.36 -3.33
C THR A 451 9.48 -23.38 -2.83
N ARG A 452 9.70 -22.29 -3.58
CA ARG A 452 10.66 -21.24 -3.21
C ARG A 452 10.33 -20.59 -1.85
N LEU A 453 9.05 -20.39 -1.56
CA LEU A 453 8.61 -19.81 -0.29
C LEU A 453 8.82 -20.79 0.88
N MET A 454 8.51 -22.08 0.69
CA MET A 454 8.75 -23.11 1.70
C MET A 454 10.25 -23.29 2.00
N GLU A 455 11.10 -23.22 0.98
CA GLU A 455 12.55 -23.24 1.16
C GLU A 455 13.05 -22.04 1.96
N LEU A 456 12.52 -20.85 1.67
CA LEU A 456 12.81 -19.65 2.46
C LEU A 456 12.42 -19.84 3.94
N TYR A 457 11.22 -20.35 4.23
CA TYR A 457 10.78 -20.63 5.59
C TYR A 457 11.73 -21.59 6.31
N LYS A 458 12.10 -22.69 5.66
CA LYS A 458 13.05 -23.66 6.20
C LYS A 458 14.42 -23.03 6.52
N ARG A 459 14.91 -22.13 5.67
CA ARG A 459 16.18 -21.41 5.90
C ARG A 459 16.07 -20.45 7.06
N ILE A 460 14.94 -19.74 7.19
CA ILE A 460 14.66 -18.83 8.31
C ILE A 460 14.67 -19.63 9.62
N ASP A 461 13.95 -20.75 9.70
CA ASP A 461 13.85 -21.58 10.91
C ASP A 461 15.21 -22.17 11.32
N ASN A 462 16.07 -22.47 10.35
CA ASN A 462 17.44 -22.95 10.59
C ASN A 462 18.44 -21.83 10.93
N THR A 463 18.02 -20.54 10.92
CA THR A 463 18.91 -19.43 11.29
C THR A 463 19.17 -19.44 12.81
N LYS A 464 20.45 -19.35 13.18
CA LYS A 464 20.85 -19.35 14.59
C LYS A 464 20.08 -18.30 15.41
N GLY A 465 19.48 -18.71 16.52
CA GLY A 465 18.74 -17.85 17.44
C GLY A 465 17.24 -17.78 17.13
N ILE A 466 16.77 -18.34 16.02
CA ILE A 466 15.35 -18.45 15.71
C ILE A 466 14.79 -19.74 16.29
N ARG A 467 13.65 -19.64 16.95
CA ARG A 467 12.89 -20.76 17.52
C ARG A 467 11.64 -21.06 16.72
N HIS A 468 10.94 -20.00 16.29
CA HIS A 468 9.72 -20.10 15.49
C HIS A 468 9.61 -18.89 14.57
N SER A 469 9.17 -19.11 13.34
CA SER A 469 8.77 -18.07 12.41
C SER A 469 7.28 -18.22 12.11
N TYR A 470 6.48 -17.21 12.41
CA TYR A 470 5.05 -17.22 12.20
C TYR A 470 4.65 -16.39 10.99
N ILE A 471 3.48 -16.70 10.43
CA ILE A 471 2.82 -15.93 9.38
C ILE A 471 1.61 -15.27 10.01
N GLY A 472 1.74 -13.98 10.32
CA GLY A 472 0.69 -13.12 10.89
C GLY A 472 -0.13 -12.39 9.84
N SER A 473 0.46 -12.19 8.65
CA SER A 473 -0.16 -11.60 7.47
C SER A 473 -1.20 -12.53 6.86
N GLY A 474 -2.16 -11.97 6.10
CA GLY A 474 -3.16 -12.75 5.40
C GLY A 474 -2.57 -13.58 4.26
N ILE A 475 -3.16 -14.73 4.03
CA ILE A 475 -2.84 -15.58 2.88
C ILE A 475 -3.99 -15.59 1.87
N ARG A 476 -3.67 -15.86 0.61
CA ARG A 476 -4.65 -16.13 -0.44
C ARG A 476 -4.68 -17.61 -0.77
N TYR A 477 -5.78 -18.25 -0.37
CA TYR A 477 -5.95 -19.68 -0.60
C TYR A 477 -6.32 -20.04 -2.05
N ASP A 478 -6.78 -19.08 -2.84
CA ASP A 478 -7.00 -19.21 -4.29
C ASP A 478 -5.69 -19.28 -5.11
N LEU A 479 -4.52 -19.16 -4.47
CA LEU A 479 -3.22 -19.42 -5.07
C LEU A 479 -2.84 -20.90 -5.04
N PHE A 480 -3.34 -21.66 -4.07
CA PHE A 480 -2.99 -23.09 -3.91
C PHE A 480 -4.21 -24.02 -3.93
N LEU A 481 -5.45 -23.48 -3.98
CA LEU A 481 -6.67 -24.27 -4.08
C LEU A 481 -7.54 -23.83 -5.25
N THR A 482 -8.25 -24.80 -5.83
CA THR A 482 -9.41 -24.65 -6.71
C THR A 482 -10.61 -25.35 -6.09
N GLU A 483 -11.79 -25.19 -6.67
CA GLU A 483 -12.97 -25.94 -6.21
C GLU A 483 -12.78 -27.46 -6.35
N ASP A 484 -12.01 -27.91 -7.34
CA ASP A 484 -11.79 -29.32 -7.67
C ASP A 484 -10.58 -29.93 -6.92
N GLY A 485 -9.62 -29.14 -6.48
CA GLY A 485 -8.40 -29.67 -5.83
C GLY A 485 -7.33 -28.64 -5.54
N PHE A 486 -6.10 -29.12 -5.46
CA PHE A 486 -4.90 -28.30 -5.35
C PHE A 486 -4.48 -27.78 -6.74
N VAL A 487 -3.79 -26.60 -6.75
CA VAL A 487 -3.39 -25.93 -8.00
C VAL A 487 -2.26 -26.66 -8.68
N ASP A 488 -1.29 -27.14 -7.90
CA ASP A 488 -0.06 -27.81 -8.32
C ASP A 488 0.49 -28.70 -7.19
N ASP A 489 1.61 -29.36 -7.45
CA ASP A 489 2.24 -30.29 -6.52
C ASP A 489 2.80 -29.61 -5.26
N SER A 490 3.13 -28.32 -5.32
CA SER A 490 3.61 -27.54 -4.17
C SER A 490 2.50 -27.14 -3.19
N SER A 491 1.27 -27.10 -3.66
CA SER A 491 0.12 -26.51 -2.96
C SER A 491 -0.26 -27.26 -1.67
N LYS A 492 -0.29 -28.60 -1.72
CA LYS A 492 -0.62 -29.42 -0.54
C LYS A 492 0.51 -29.39 0.50
N PRO A 493 1.78 -29.60 0.15
CA PRO A 493 2.91 -29.38 1.07
C PRO A 493 2.93 -28.00 1.70
N TYR A 494 2.62 -26.95 0.91
CA TYR A 494 2.55 -25.59 1.42
C TYR A 494 1.48 -25.45 2.52
N LEU A 495 0.26 -25.94 2.29
CA LEU A 495 -0.79 -25.87 3.32
C LEU A 495 -0.38 -26.62 4.60
N GLN A 496 0.25 -27.78 4.48
CA GLN A 496 0.75 -28.55 5.63
C GLN A 496 1.83 -27.77 6.40
N THR A 497 2.83 -27.22 5.69
CA THR A 497 3.91 -26.41 6.27
C THR A 497 3.35 -25.19 6.99
N LEU A 498 2.43 -24.46 6.36
CA LEU A 498 1.78 -23.29 6.92
C LEU A 498 1.05 -23.60 8.24
N VAL A 499 0.22 -24.65 8.25
CA VAL A 499 -0.61 -24.99 9.41
C VAL A 499 0.23 -25.52 10.56
N LEU A 500 1.18 -26.41 10.28
CA LEU A 500 1.92 -27.13 11.32
C LEU A 500 3.10 -26.33 11.88
N ASN A 501 3.79 -25.55 11.05
CA ASN A 501 5.06 -24.93 11.43
C ASN A 501 4.95 -23.41 11.62
N HIS A 502 4.09 -22.74 10.85
CA HIS A 502 4.09 -21.27 10.77
C HIS A 502 2.80 -20.60 11.26
N THR A 503 1.90 -21.35 11.90
CA THR A 503 0.68 -20.79 12.51
C THR A 503 0.74 -20.84 14.03
N SER A 504 0.70 -19.68 14.68
CA SER A 504 0.74 -19.54 16.15
C SER A 504 -0.62 -19.84 16.81
N GLY A 505 -1.25 -20.97 16.44
CA GLY A 505 -2.55 -21.43 16.97
C GLY A 505 -3.78 -20.98 16.20
N ARG A 506 -3.74 -19.91 15.40
CA ARG A 506 -4.89 -19.45 14.59
C ARG A 506 -4.43 -18.91 13.25
N LEU A 507 -4.93 -19.50 12.16
CA LEU A 507 -4.71 -19.01 10.79
C LEU A 507 -5.82 -18.04 10.39
N LYS A 508 -5.44 -16.84 9.96
CA LYS A 508 -6.37 -15.81 9.48
C LYS A 508 -6.56 -15.95 7.97
N VAL A 509 -7.80 -15.96 7.54
CA VAL A 509 -8.18 -16.00 6.11
C VAL A 509 -9.33 -15.05 5.83
N ALA A 510 -9.45 -14.60 4.61
CA ALA A 510 -10.39 -13.55 4.22
C ALA A 510 -11.35 -14.03 3.11
N PRO A 511 -12.37 -14.84 3.42
CA PRO A 511 -13.46 -15.16 2.49
C PRO A 511 -14.31 -13.94 2.14
N GLU A 512 -14.42 -12.96 3.02
CA GLU A 512 -15.11 -11.67 2.95
C GLU A 512 -16.64 -11.74 2.94
N HIS A 513 -17.25 -12.70 2.26
CA HIS A 513 -18.70 -12.92 2.21
C HIS A 513 -19.03 -14.38 1.85
N THR A 514 -20.34 -14.78 1.95
CA THR A 514 -20.84 -16.08 1.50
C THR A 514 -21.58 -16.01 0.16
N GLU A 515 -22.10 -14.84 -0.19
CA GLU A 515 -22.93 -14.66 -1.39
C GLU A 515 -22.06 -14.31 -2.60
N ASP A 516 -22.11 -15.12 -3.66
CA ASP A 516 -21.25 -15.00 -4.83
C ASP A 516 -21.43 -13.66 -5.57
N HIS A 517 -22.66 -13.10 -5.64
CA HIS A 517 -22.89 -11.81 -6.27
C HIS A 517 -22.18 -10.67 -5.52
N VAL A 518 -22.07 -10.74 -4.18
CA VAL A 518 -21.30 -9.78 -3.37
C VAL A 518 -19.80 -10.00 -3.57
N LEU A 519 -19.35 -11.26 -3.57
CA LEU A 519 -17.95 -11.63 -3.81
C LEU A 519 -17.47 -11.17 -5.19
N GLN A 520 -18.32 -11.24 -6.23
CA GLN A 520 -18.01 -10.70 -7.55
C GLN A 520 -17.80 -9.18 -7.53
N LYS A 521 -18.61 -8.44 -6.76
CA LYS A 521 -18.39 -6.99 -6.56
C LYS A 521 -17.15 -6.69 -5.72
N MET A 522 -16.67 -7.61 -4.91
CA MET A 522 -15.42 -7.52 -4.15
C MET A 522 -14.18 -7.97 -4.96
N ALA A 523 -14.35 -8.56 -6.14
CA ALA A 523 -13.30 -9.26 -6.90
C ALA A 523 -12.62 -10.36 -6.07
N LYS A 524 -13.45 -11.21 -5.42
CA LYS A 524 -13.02 -12.35 -4.58
C LYS A 524 -13.51 -13.67 -5.20
N PRO A 525 -12.83 -14.80 -4.90
CA PRO A 525 -13.29 -16.12 -5.33
C PRO A 525 -14.62 -16.49 -4.66
N THR A 526 -15.32 -17.51 -5.19
CA THR A 526 -16.56 -18.04 -4.63
C THR A 526 -16.37 -18.55 -3.21
N PHE A 527 -17.42 -18.55 -2.40
CA PHE A 527 -17.37 -19.05 -1.03
C PHE A 527 -17.10 -20.56 -0.96
N ARG A 528 -17.44 -21.32 -1.99
CA ARG A 528 -17.13 -22.77 -2.11
C ARG A 528 -15.64 -23.05 -1.96
N LEU A 529 -14.80 -22.14 -2.43
CA LEU A 529 -13.35 -22.28 -2.26
C LEU A 529 -12.91 -22.19 -0.79
N PHE A 530 -13.57 -21.35 0.02
CA PHE A 530 -13.36 -21.33 1.47
C PHE A 530 -13.83 -22.62 2.15
N GLU A 531 -14.98 -23.17 1.74
CA GLU A 531 -15.45 -24.48 2.24
C GLU A 531 -14.45 -25.60 1.92
N ARG A 532 -13.84 -25.55 0.72
CA ARG A 532 -12.76 -26.48 0.34
C ARG A 532 -11.54 -26.28 1.23
N LEU A 533 -11.10 -25.04 1.43
CA LEU A 533 -9.99 -24.74 2.34
C LEU A 533 -10.24 -25.33 3.73
N ARG A 534 -11.43 -25.15 4.28
CA ARG A 534 -11.79 -25.66 5.60
C ARG A 534 -11.66 -27.19 5.66
N LYS A 535 -12.15 -27.91 4.65
CA LYS A 535 -12.02 -29.39 4.58
C LYS A 535 -10.58 -29.84 4.59
N GLU A 536 -9.72 -29.21 3.77
CA GLU A 536 -8.30 -29.56 3.70
C GLU A 536 -7.57 -29.16 4.99
N PHE A 537 -7.88 -28.00 5.56
CA PHE A 537 -7.34 -27.53 6.84
C PHE A 537 -7.68 -28.46 8.00
N ASP A 538 -8.95 -28.86 8.13
CA ASP A 538 -9.40 -29.82 9.15
C ASP A 538 -8.75 -31.19 8.96
N LYS A 539 -8.49 -31.60 7.70
CA LYS A 539 -7.76 -32.82 7.41
C LYS A 539 -6.31 -32.75 7.90
N VAL A 540 -5.59 -31.67 7.63
CA VAL A 540 -4.20 -31.47 8.12
C VAL A 540 -4.16 -31.54 9.65
N ASN A 541 -5.10 -30.88 10.34
CA ASN A 541 -5.19 -30.94 11.81
C ASN A 541 -5.40 -32.38 12.32
N ARG A 542 -6.33 -33.14 11.71
CA ARG A 542 -6.61 -34.53 12.12
C ARG A 542 -5.41 -35.43 11.88
N ASP A 543 -4.80 -35.35 10.70
CA ASP A 543 -3.68 -36.20 10.30
C ASP A 543 -2.45 -35.97 11.20
N ALA A 544 -2.27 -34.74 11.70
CA ALA A 544 -1.14 -34.36 12.55
C ALA A 544 -1.48 -34.34 14.06
N GLY A 545 -2.72 -34.60 14.46
CA GLY A 545 -3.17 -34.53 15.86
C GLY A 545 -3.10 -33.10 16.46
N THR A 546 -3.20 -32.06 15.63
CA THR A 546 -3.13 -30.64 16.04
C THR A 546 -4.52 -30.01 16.14
N HIS A 547 -4.61 -28.85 16.81
CA HIS A 547 -5.86 -28.10 17.03
C HIS A 547 -5.71 -26.61 16.63
N VAL A 548 -5.08 -26.37 15.49
CA VAL A 548 -4.97 -25.00 14.94
C VAL A 548 -6.36 -24.50 14.54
N GLY A 549 -6.69 -23.27 14.92
CA GLY A 549 -7.98 -22.66 14.59
C GLY A 549 -7.94 -21.90 13.25
N LEU A 550 -9.09 -21.83 12.58
CA LEU A 550 -9.28 -20.99 11.40
C LEU A 550 -10.13 -19.77 11.77
N VAL A 551 -9.66 -18.55 11.45
CA VAL A 551 -10.39 -17.31 11.73
C VAL A 551 -10.72 -16.60 10.42
N PRO A 552 -11.97 -16.68 9.95
CA PRO A 552 -12.42 -15.99 8.75
C PRO A 552 -12.74 -14.53 9.03
N TYR A 553 -12.35 -13.65 8.09
CA TYR A 553 -12.72 -12.24 8.05
C TYR A 553 -13.87 -12.02 7.07
N PHE A 554 -14.83 -11.17 7.47
CA PHE A 554 -15.99 -10.81 6.66
C PHE A 554 -16.19 -9.31 6.63
N ILE A 555 -16.78 -8.81 5.54
CA ILE A 555 -17.09 -7.40 5.32
C ILE A 555 -18.60 -7.24 5.20
N SER A 556 -19.21 -6.43 6.07
CA SER A 556 -20.60 -6.01 5.97
C SER A 556 -20.75 -4.71 5.18
N SER A 557 -21.92 -4.48 4.62
CA SER A 557 -22.28 -3.23 3.94
C SER A 557 -21.39 -2.84 2.75
N HIS A 558 -20.74 -3.84 2.11
CA HIS A 558 -20.06 -3.62 0.85
C HIS A 558 -21.07 -3.31 -0.27
N PRO A 559 -20.73 -2.51 -1.30
CA PRO A 559 -21.59 -2.36 -2.48
C PRO A 559 -22.03 -3.71 -3.04
N GLY A 560 -23.32 -3.85 -3.33
CA GLY A 560 -23.97 -5.11 -3.72
C GLY A 560 -24.50 -5.96 -2.55
N CYS A 561 -24.13 -5.64 -1.30
CA CYS A 561 -24.57 -6.42 -0.13
C CYS A 561 -25.85 -5.85 0.47
N THR A 562 -26.89 -6.68 0.57
CA THR A 562 -28.17 -6.36 1.21
C THR A 562 -28.23 -6.86 2.65
N LEU A 563 -29.26 -6.44 3.40
CA LEU A 563 -29.53 -6.96 4.73
C LEU A 563 -29.76 -8.49 4.72
N LYS A 564 -30.42 -9.00 3.66
CA LYS A 564 -30.68 -10.44 3.49
C LYS A 564 -29.41 -11.25 3.28
N ASP A 565 -28.46 -10.71 2.52
CA ASP A 565 -27.17 -11.36 2.28
C ASP A 565 -26.39 -11.52 3.59
N MET A 566 -26.40 -10.51 4.46
CA MET A 566 -25.78 -10.60 5.77
C MET A 566 -26.50 -11.57 6.72
N GLU A 567 -27.81 -11.66 6.63
CA GLU A 567 -28.57 -12.68 7.36
C GLU A 567 -28.20 -14.10 6.89
N ASN A 568 -28.10 -14.31 5.57
CA ASN A 568 -27.67 -15.58 4.97
C ASN A 568 -26.25 -15.93 5.44
N LEU A 569 -25.32 -14.98 5.40
CA LEU A 569 -23.95 -15.16 5.89
C LEU A 569 -23.94 -15.60 7.36
N ALA A 570 -24.67 -14.89 8.22
CA ALA A 570 -24.70 -15.19 9.66
C ALA A 570 -25.27 -16.59 9.98
N ASN A 571 -26.16 -17.12 9.13
CA ASN A 571 -26.81 -18.42 9.29
C ASN A 571 -26.19 -19.52 8.41
N HIS A 572 -25.09 -19.24 7.70
CA HIS A 572 -24.50 -20.16 6.74
C HIS A 572 -24.01 -21.46 7.43
N PRO A 573 -24.43 -22.66 6.97
CA PRO A 573 -24.09 -23.92 7.64
C PRO A 573 -22.60 -24.20 7.78
N ALA A 574 -21.81 -23.80 6.76
CA ALA A 574 -20.35 -23.96 6.77
C ALA A 574 -19.63 -23.07 7.81
N LEU A 575 -20.31 -22.10 8.41
CA LEU A 575 -19.75 -21.24 9.45
C LEU A 575 -20.15 -21.66 10.86
N LYS A 576 -20.98 -22.68 10.98
CA LYS A 576 -21.40 -23.21 12.28
C LYS A 576 -20.18 -23.73 13.06
N GLY A 577 -20.04 -23.28 14.30
CA GLY A 577 -18.91 -23.64 15.17
C GLY A 577 -17.60 -22.89 14.91
N ILE A 578 -17.56 -21.96 13.95
CA ILE A 578 -16.42 -21.07 13.75
C ILE A 578 -16.63 -19.79 14.58
N TRP A 579 -15.55 -19.34 15.19
CA TRP A 579 -15.53 -18.08 15.92
C TRP A 579 -15.58 -16.89 14.96
N MET A 580 -16.65 -16.09 15.03
CA MET A 580 -16.97 -15.02 14.07
C MET A 580 -16.65 -13.62 14.62
N ASP A 581 -15.48 -13.43 15.20
CA ASP A 581 -15.10 -12.16 15.83
C ASP A 581 -14.78 -11.03 14.84
N GLN A 582 -14.54 -11.36 13.58
CA GLN A 582 -13.90 -10.46 12.62
C GLN A 582 -14.87 -10.09 11.49
N VAL A 583 -15.99 -9.46 11.84
CA VAL A 583 -16.88 -8.81 10.87
C VAL A 583 -16.64 -7.31 10.90
N GLN A 584 -16.12 -6.78 9.80
CA GLN A 584 -15.81 -5.36 9.65
C GLN A 584 -16.81 -4.66 8.73
N ASP A 585 -17.23 -3.44 9.09
CA ASP A 585 -18.05 -2.65 8.18
C ASP A 585 -17.18 -2.08 7.05
N PHE A 586 -17.69 -2.14 5.82
CA PHE A 586 -17.03 -1.52 4.69
C PHE A 586 -16.85 -0.01 4.92
N THR A 587 -15.62 0.45 4.78
CA THR A 587 -15.26 1.86 4.80
C THR A 587 -14.81 2.26 3.42
N PRO A 588 -15.56 3.10 2.70
CA PRO A 588 -15.12 3.62 1.41
C PRO A 588 -13.77 4.34 1.55
N THR A 589 -12.77 3.83 0.85
CA THR A 589 -11.41 4.40 0.87
C THR A 589 -11.08 4.94 -0.51
N PRO A 590 -10.53 6.14 -0.66
CA PRO A 590 -10.17 6.71 -1.95
C PRO A 590 -9.34 5.75 -2.81
N MET A 591 -9.45 5.86 -4.13
CA MET A 591 -8.74 5.01 -5.12
C MET A 591 -9.07 3.52 -5.05
N THR A 592 -10.28 3.16 -4.63
CA THR A 592 -10.80 1.80 -4.69
C THR A 592 -12.06 1.71 -5.53
N THR A 593 -12.20 0.65 -6.32
CA THR A 593 -13.40 0.35 -7.12
C THR A 593 -14.66 0.34 -6.25
N SER A 594 -14.58 -0.25 -5.05
CA SER A 594 -15.72 -0.31 -4.12
C SER A 594 -16.15 1.07 -3.61
N SER A 595 -15.21 2.02 -3.46
CA SER A 595 -15.53 3.40 -3.10
C SER A 595 -16.27 4.13 -4.22
N VAL A 596 -15.87 3.88 -5.47
CA VAL A 596 -16.56 4.42 -6.65
C VAL A 596 -17.97 3.86 -6.76
N MET A 597 -18.13 2.54 -6.64
CA MET A 597 -19.46 1.90 -6.59
C MET A 597 -20.33 2.50 -5.48
N PHE A 598 -19.76 2.72 -4.29
CA PHE A 598 -20.48 3.27 -3.15
C PHE A 598 -20.99 4.69 -3.42
N TYR A 599 -20.16 5.54 -4.04
CA TYR A 599 -20.54 6.93 -4.35
C TYR A 599 -21.47 7.04 -5.57
N SER A 600 -21.06 6.43 -6.69
CA SER A 600 -21.76 6.60 -7.98
C SER A 600 -23.03 5.74 -8.09
N GLY A 601 -23.07 4.58 -7.41
CA GLY A 601 -24.08 3.55 -7.63
C GLY A 601 -23.85 2.75 -8.92
N LEU A 602 -22.66 2.88 -9.54
CA LEU A 602 -22.27 2.20 -10.77
C LEU A 602 -21.01 1.35 -10.54
N ASP A 603 -20.95 0.21 -11.19
CA ASP A 603 -19.71 -0.56 -11.27
C ASP A 603 -18.82 0.03 -12.37
N PRO A 604 -17.65 0.61 -12.05
CA PRO A 604 -16.81 1.27 -13.05
C PRO A 604 -16.21 0.31 -14.08
N ARG A 605 -16.36 -1.01 -13.91
CA ARG A 605 -15.87 -2.01 -14.87
C ARG A 605 -16.77 -2.17 -16.11
N ASP A 606 -18.08 -2.00 -15.92
CA ASP A 606 -19.10 -2.25 -16.96
C ASP A 606 -20.26 -1.23 -16.92
N MET A 607 -20.18 -0.21 -16.06
CA MET A 607 -21.18 0.85 -15.84
C MET A 607 -22.56 0.32 -15.45
N THR A 608 -22.65 -0.92 -14.93
CA THR A 608 -23.90 -1.48 -14.44
C THR A 608 -24.29 -0.89 -13.07
N PRO A 609 -25.60 -0.69 -12.79
CA PRO A 609 -26.06 -0.24 -11.48
C PRO A 609 -25.70 -1.21 -10.35
N VAL A 610 -25.28 -0.66 -9.21
CA VAL A 610 -24.93 -1.41 -8.00
C VAL A 610 -25.70 -0.86 -6.81
N PHE A 611 -26.41 -1.75 -6.09
CA PHE A 611 -27.02 -1.39 -4.81
C PHE A 611 -25.97 -1.01 -3.78
N THR A 612 -26.21 0.06 -3.02
CA THR A 612 -25.35 0.48 -1.91
C THR A 612 -26.17 0.88 -0.70
N GLU A 613 -25.89 0.27 0.44
CA GLU A 613 -26.55 0.67 1.69
C GLU A 613 -25.87 1.91 2.26
N ARG A 614 -26.59 3.02 2.30
CA ARG A 614 -26.12 4.30 2.83
C ARG A 614 -26.69 4.65 4.20
N ASP A 615 -27.81 4.03 4.57
CA ASP A 615 -28.48 4.24 5.85
C ASP A 615 -27.62 3.69 7.00
N PRO A 616 -27.18 4.53 7.95
CA PRO A 616 -26.35 4.10 9.07
C PRO A 616 -27.01 3.05 9.96
N GLU A 617 -28.32 3.11 10.15
CA GLU A 617 -29.05 2.14 10.99
C GLU A 617 -29.10 0.77 10.31
N LYS A 618 -29.37 0.75 9.00
CA LYS A 618 -29.36 -0.50 8.22
C LYS A 618 -27.97 -1.11 8.15
N LYS A 619 -26.91 -0.31 7.99
CA LYS A 619 -25.52 -0.75 8.08
C LYS A 619 -25.24 -1.40 9.45
N GLN A 620 -25.62 -0.74 10.54
CA GLN A 620 -25.46 -1.29 11.88
C GLN A 620 -26.26 -2.58 12.06
N ARG A 621 -27.48 -2.66 11.49
CA ARG A 621 -28.32 -3.87 11.52
C ARG A 621 -27.67 -5.04 10.78
N GLN A 622 -27.03 -4.81 9.63
CA GLN A 622 -26.26 -5.85 8.93
C GLN A 622 -25.21 -6.50 9.83
N LYS A 623 -24.50 -5.71 10.63
CA LYS A 623 -23.48 -6.21 11.55
C LYS A 623 -24.08 -6.91 12.78
N SER A 624 -25.27 -6.49 13.23
CA SER A 624 -25.88 -7.00 14.47
C SER A 624 -26.22 -8.49 14.45
N PHE A 625 -26.34 -9.10 13.26
CA PHE A 625 -26.59 -10.55 13.15
C PHE A 625 -25.52 -11.39 13.85
N PHE A 626 -24.27 -10.91 13.92
CA PHE A 626 -23.14 -11.64 14.50
C PHE A 626 -23.00 -11.46 16.02
N PHE A 627 -23.68 -10.47 16.61
CA PHE A 627 -23.54 -10.11 18.03
C PHE A 627 -24.79 -10.38 18.88
N LYS A 628 -25.85 -10.95 18.29
CA LYS A 628 -27.14 -11.22 18.98
C LYS A 628 -27.04 -12.17 20.20
N ASN A 629 -25.98 -12.98 20.30
CA ASN A 629 -25.83 -13.96 21.39
C ASN A 629 -24.98 -13.46 22.59
N SER A 630 -24.37 -12.27 22.52
CA SER A 630 -23.58 -11.74 23.64
C SER A 630 -24.43 -11.02 24.68
N SER A 631 -25.65 -10.58 24.35
CA SER A 631 -26.52 -9.80 25.25
C SER A 631 -27.33 -10.65 26.25
N LYS A 632 -27.33 -11.97 26.11
CA LYS A 632 -28.07 -12.86 27.06
C LYS A 632 -27.24 -13.33 28.26
N LYS A 633 -25.93 -12.97 28.37
CA LYS A 633 -25.06 -13.44 29.47
C LYS A 633 -24.42 -12.35 30.34
N SER A 634 -24.68 -11.09 30.14
CA SER A 634 -24.22 -10.07 31.09
C SER A 634 -25.05 -8.80 31.02
N GLY A 635 -25.75 -8.50 32.09
CA GLY A 635 -26.37 -7.20 32.35
C GLY A 635 -25.33 -6.14 32.70
N LYS A 636 -24.25 -5.97 31.90
CA LYS A 636 -23.27 -4.89 32.00
C LYS A 636 -23.05 -4.25 30.63
N PRO A 637 -22.95 -2.92 30.55
CA PRO A 637 -22.69 -2.23 29.28
C PRO A 637 -21.35 -2.67 28.71
N LEU A 638 -21.30 -2.94 27.39
CA LEU A 638 -20.09 -3.24 26.64
C LEU A 638 -19.12 -2.06 26.70
N GLN A 639 -18.15 -2.10 27.60
CA GLN A 639 -16.92 -1.34 27.45
C GLN A 639 -16.10 -1.94 26.32
N GLY A 640 -15.51 -1.06 25.50
CA GLY A 640 -14.78 -1.43 24.30
C GLY A 640 -13.79 -2.59 24.49
N SER A 641 -13.74 -3.46 23.52
CA SER A 641 -12.90 -4.65 23.49
C SER A 641 -11.45 -4.31 23.77
N LYS A 642 -10.99 -4.60 24.98
CA LYS A 642 -9.55 -4.70 25.26
C LYS A 642 -9.02 -5.89 24.47
N GLN A 643 -8.25 -5.65 23.45
CA GLN A 643 -7.42 -6.67 22.83
C GLN A 643 -6.54 -7.29 23.92
N SER A 644 -6.76 -8.56 24.20
CA SER A 644 -6.01 -9.32 25.19
C SER A 644 -4.60 -9.60 24.68
N THR A 645 -3.66 -8.78 25.09
CA THR A 645 -2.25 -9.16 25.22
C THR A 645 -2.06 -9.81 26.59
N ASN A 646 -2.36 -11.10 26.73
CA ASN A 646 -1.97 -11.89 27.88
C ASN A 646 -1.67 -13.33 27.44
N ILE A 647 -0.47 -13.53 26.90
CA ILE A 647 0.22 -14.81 26.89
C ILE A 647 1.64 -14.55 27.42
N ALA A 648 1.80 -14.45 28.72
CA ALA A 648 3.04 -14.76 29.45
C ALA A 648 2.86 -14.42 30.94
N ALA A 649 2.04 -15.15 31.69
CA ALA A 649 2.15 -15.24 33.16
C ALA A 649 1.20 -16.33 33.71
N ARG A 650 1.43 -17.59 33.33
CA ARG A 650 0.89 -18.74 34.10
C ARG A 650 1.89 -19.89 34.06
N LYS A 651 2.98 -19.74 34.77
CA LYS A 651 3.75 -20.84 35.39
C LYS A 651 4.62 -20.24 36.49
N ASN A 652 4.09 -20.20 37.70
CA ASN A 652 4.83 -20.33 38.93
C ASN A 652 3.90 -20.01 40.13
N LYS A 653 3.04 -20.97 40.46
CA LYS A 653 2.50 -21.13 41.81
C LYS A 653 2.01 -22.59 41.95
N LYS A 654 2.99 -23.47 42.20
CA LYS A 654 2.82 -24.71 42.95
C LYS A 654 4.21 -25.19 43.36
N LYS A 655 4.65 -24.73 44.51
CA LYS A 655 5.43 -25.41 45.54
C LYS A 655 5.86 -24.35 46.56
N ARG A 656 5.08 -24.14 47.50
CA ARG A 656 5.24 -24.25 48.97
C ARG A 656 3.95 -23.79 49.62
#